data_e0e1cc41aae18071e3f18f0ee285586d
#
_entry.id   e0e1cc41aae18071e3f18f0ee285586d
#
_cell.length_a   1.000
_cell.length_b   1.000
_cell.length_c   1.000
_cell.angle_alpha   90.00
_cell.angle_beta   90.00
_cell.angle_gamma   90.00
#
_symmetry.space_group_name_H-M   'P 1'
#
loop_
_entity.id
_entity.type
_entity.pdbx_description
1 polymer ?
#
loop_
_entity_poly.entity_id
_entity_poly.type
_entity_poly.pdbx_seq_one_letter_code
_entity_poly.pdbx_strand_id
1 'polypeptide(L)'
;MRNLFEPENGKEIERLNMLANLIAECRMDIKIALTKAGMYHEKLGIIEDSEGNFVAFSGSSNESENAFLNNYESTDVFCSWKEFEKDRALKKKRSFERIWNGADGALEILDFPKLKDEIIRRYKKSAPKFDMDEDVSYEPPKLGEMNLGETTANYSPLIEKNIPTMPKWFEENIFDYQKEAIDNWAKYNYCGIFDMATGTGKTLTGLGAITRCYKSNKKIAVFIVVPYQHLVEQWVEDVVKFNIRPVIAYSTSSQVDWKDRLKRAVRDQKIRPSEKGFFCVVTTNATFKSNFIQDQLKNVKADCLLVVDEAHNAGAGGFKKILDSKFNYRLALSATIDRHGDDEGTRFLYDYFGNVCISYGLEKAIDEKKLTPYKYYPVVVHLTDDEFSEYKRLTKEILQHTRVSKSGSVELDSYGELLAIKRSRIVAGAQNKLPAFRKCIEPYKKKANILVYCGATTVAYDSDSSNGEYDFDKSEIGERQIIAVTKILGNEMGMSVSRFTSEEDIASRKVITEKFKNENLQAIVAIKCLDEGVNIPSIKTAFILASTTNPKEYIQRRGRVLRTWPGKEFAEIYDFVTLPQNIDTVRYLTDEEKAGGRALVKNELLRLKEFSAVALNRIDSLCLIDEIQNVYQISDKELNSKKKDDYYE
;
A
#
# COMPACT_ATOMS: atom_id res chain seq x y z
N MET A 1 -3.42 -30.97 15.67
CA MET A 1 -2.19 -31.58 15.15
C MET A 1 -2.39 -32.67 14.08
N ARG A 2 -3.61 -33.19 13.82
CA ARG A 2 -3.79 -34.25 12.79
C ARG A 2 -3.66 -33.78 11.33
N ASN A 3 -3.83 -32.50 11.03
CA ASN A 3 -3.84 -31.98 9.64
C ASN A 3 -2.56 -31.24 9.22
N LEU A 4 -1.50 -31.23 10.05
CA LEU A 4 -0.28 -30.49 9.78
C LEU A 4 0.68 -31.17 8.78
N PHE A 5 0.41 -32.42 8.42
CA PHE A 5 1.30 -33.25 7.58
C PHE A 5 0.54 -34.03 6.50
N GLU A 6 -0.60 -33.53 6.03
CA GLU A 6 -1.24 -34.13 4.86
C GLU A 6 -0.70 -33.44 3.60
N PRO A 7 0.09 -34.18 2.79
CA PRO A 7 0.70 -33.62 1.59
C PRO A 7 -0.37 -33.30 0.53
N GLU A 8 -0.27 -32.12 -0.05
CA GLU A 8 -1.22 -31.63 -1.06
C GLU A 8 -0.89 -32.16 -2.47
N ASN A 9 0.34 -32.61 -2.70
CA ASN A 9 0.80 -33.07 -4.02
C ASN A 9 1.88 -34.16 -3.94
N GLY A 10 2.20 -34.75 -5.08
CA GLY A 10 3.17 -35.85 -5.20
C GLY A 10 4.60 -35.48 -4.75
N LYS A 11 5.03 -34.24 -4.99
CA LYS A 11 6.36 -33.76 -4.58
C LYS A 11 6.50 -33.66 -3.06
N GLU A 12 5.44 -33.26 -2.38
CA GLU A 12 5.43 -33.22 -0.91
C GLU A 12 5.48 -34.62 -0.31
N ILE A 13 4.83 -35.60 -0.94
CA ILE A 13 4.93 -37.01 -0.53
C ILE A 13 6.37 -37.50 -0.64
N GLU A 14 7.10 -37.18 -1.69
CA GLU A 14 8.49 -37.55 -1.88
C GLU A 14 9.41 -36.86 -0.87
N ARG A 15 9.21 -35.58 -0.59
CA ARG A 15 9.93 -34.84 0.45
C ARG A 15 9.70 -35.45 1.85
N LEU A 16 8.46 -35.81 2.17
CA LEU A 16 8.15 -36.50 3.42
C LEU A 16 8.73 -37.91 3.48
N ASN A 17 8.79 -38.62 2.37
CA ASN A 17 9.49 -39.92 2.29
C ASN A 17 11.00 -39.74 2.53
N MET A 18 11.64 -38.73 1.96
CA MET A 18 13.04 -38.40 2.22
C MET A 18 13.27 -38.08 3.70
N LEU A 19 12.46 -37.23 4.30
CA LEU A 19 12.51 -36.86 5.70
C LEU A 19 12.38 -38.11 6.60
N ALA A 20 11.42 -39.00 6.32
CA ALA A 20 11.19 -40.23 7.04
C ALA A 20 12.38 -41.18 6.97
N ASN A 21 13.07 -41.26 5.81
CA ASN A 21 14.29 -42.08 5.69
C ASN A 21 15.47 -41.51 6.48
N LEU A 22 15.69 -40.17 6.42
CA LEU A 22 16.76 -39.49 7.18
C LEU A 22 16.59 -39.68 8.70
N ILE A 23 15.34 -39.57 9.19
CA ILE A 23 15.04 -39.82 10.61
C ILE A 23 15.26 -41.30 10.99
N ALA A 24 14.80 -42.22 10.13
CA ALA A 24 14.94 -43.68 10.38
C ALA A 24 16.40 -44.15 10.33
N GLU A 25 17.25 -43.51 9.56
CA GLU A 25 18.70 -43.78 9.47
C GLU A 25 19.51 -43.02 10.54
N CYS A 26 18.84 -42.33 11.47
CA CYS A 26 19.49 -41.51 12.50
C CYS A 26 20.43 -40.42 11.92
N ARG A 27 20.17 -39.97 10.69
CA ARG A 27 20.91 -38.90 10.01
C ARG A 27 20.29 -37.53 10.25
N MET A 28 19.06 -37.51 10.78
CA MET A 28 18.36 -36.28 11.13
C MET A 28 17.65 -36.44 12.47
N ASP A 29 17.75 -35.44 13.31
CA ASP A 29 17.03 -35.34 14.57
C ASP A 29 16.25 -34.03 14.66
N ILE A 30 15.10 -34.05 15.34
CA ILE A 30 14.19 -32.91 15.46
C ILE A 30 13.80 -32.76 16.93
N LYS A 31 13.92 -31.56 17.46
CA LYS A 31 13.45 -31.17 18.79
C LYS A 31 12.59 -29.91 18.71
N ILE A 32 11.69 -29.71 19.66
CA ILE A 32 10.86 -28.51 19.75
C ILE A 32 11.33 -27.69 20.95
N ALA A 33 11.62 -26.43 20.71
CA ALA A 33 11.94 -25.46 21.75
C ALA A 33 10.71 -24.60 22.10
N LEU A 34 10.32 -24.63 23.38
CA LEU A 34 9.22 -23.83 23.92
C LEU A 34 9.76 -22.78 24.89
N THR A 35 9.24 -21.56 24.80
CA THR A 35 9.53 -20.51 25.79
C THR A 35 8.43 -20.47 26.85
N LYS A 36 8.79 -20.13 28.08
CA LYS A 36 7.81 -19.93 29.16
C LYS A 36 6.99 -18.65 28.99
N ALA A 37 7.52 -17.67 28.26
CA ALA A 37 6.85 -16.43 27.93
C ALA A 37 7.39 -15.88 26.61
N GLY A 38 6.48 -15.47 25.70
CA GLY A 38 6.85 -14.93 24.40
C GLY A 38 7.14 -15.99 23.33
N MET A 39 7.88 -15.63 22.30
CA MET A 39 8.22 -16.48 21.14
C MET A 39 9.75 -16.63 21.05
N TYR A 40 10.24 -17.86 20.85
CA TYR A 40 11.65 -18.08 20.48
C TYR A 40 11.84 -17.74 19.00
N HIS A 41 12.63 -16.72 18.73
CA HIS A 41 12.77 -16.17 17.37
C HIS A 41 14.23 -16.13 16.87
N GLU A 42 15.17 -16.75 17.59
CA GLU A 42 16.57 -16.83 17.16
C GLU A 42 16.71 -17.85 16.01
N LYS A 43 17.42 -17.47 14.94
CA LYS A 43 17.85 -18.34 13.86
C LYS A 43 19.35 -18.51 14.00
N LEU A 44 19.77 -19.66 14.49
CA LEU A 44 21.15 -20.00 14.74
C LEU A 44 21.45 -21.35 14.08
N GLY A 45 22.48 -21.39 13.25
CA GLY A 45 22.92 -22.63 12.59
C GLY A 45 24.41 -22.83 12.70
N ILE A 46 24.82 -24.10 12.72
CA ILE A 46 26.21 -24.55 12.73
C ILE A 46 26.38 -25.58 11.60
N ILE A 47 27.36 -25.36 10.75
CA ILE A 47 27.77 -26.31 9.71
C ILE A 47 29.21 -26.72 10.04
N GLU A 48 29.45 -27.99 10.24
CA GLU A 48 30.75 -28.52 10.63
C GLU A 48 31.22 -29.57 9.61
N ASP A 49 32.49 -29.52 9.25
CA ASP A 49 33.12 -30.50 8.36
C ASP A 49 33.73 -31.69 9.15
N SER A 50 34.22 -32.69 8.44
CA SER A 50 34.84 -33.89 9.04
C SER A 50 36.17 -33.60 9.75
N GLU A 51 36.78 -32.45 9.57
CA GLU A 51 38.02 -32.01 10.19
C GLU A 51 37.79 -31.16 11.44
N GLY A 52 36.52 -30.90 11.81
CA GLY A 52 36.14 -30.11 12.95
C GLY A 52 36.16 -28.61 12.71
N ASN A 53 36.34 -28.15 11.46
CA ASN A 53 36.13 -26.76 11.12
C ASN A 53 34.64 -26.50 10.98
N PHE A 54 34.19 -25.34 11.44
CA PHE A 54 32.78 -25.04 11.39
C PHE A 54 32.51 -23.55 11.08
N VAL A 55 31.35 -23.33 10.48
CA VAL A 55 30.75 -22.04 10.30
C VAL A 55 29.56 -21.91 11.24
N ALA A 56 29.53 -20.85 12.02
CA ALA A 56 28.37 -20.48 12.83
C ALA A 56 27.69 -19.28 12.21
N PHE A 57 26.39 -19.34 12.02
CA PHE A 57 25.61 -18.21 11.50
C PHE A 57 24.40 -17.94 12.37
N SER A 58 24.02 -16.67 12.48
CA SER A 58 22.79 -16.25 13.17
C SER A 58 22.23 -15.00 12.51
N GLY A 59 20.91 -14.87 12.47
CA GLY A 59 20.27 -13.73 11.82
C GLY A 59 18.76 -13.75 11.90
N SER A 60 18.14 -12.92 11.09
CA SER A 60 16.69 -12.82 10.92
C SER A 60 16.14 -13.83 9.91
N SER A 61 17.00 -14.45 9.10
CA SER A 61 16.61 -15.34 8.00
C SER A 61 15.87 -16.57 8.46
N ASN A 62 14.68 -16.79 7.92
CA ASN A 62 14.03 -18.11 8.01
C ASN A 62 14.54 -19.00 6.88
N GLU A 63 14.69 -20.31 7.14
CA GLU A 63 15.00 -21.29 6.09
C GLU A 63 13.78 -21.51 5.20
N SER A 64 13.45 -20.53 4.39
CA SER A 64 12.37 -20.59 3.40
C SER A 64 12.85 -20.00 2.08
N GLU A 65 12.30 -20.48 0.99
CA GLU A 65 12.59 -19.98 -0.36
C GLU A 65 12.42 -18.45 -0.44
N ASN A 66 11.40 -17.92 0.22
CA ASN A 66 11.18 -16.46 0.29
C ASN A 66 12.26 -15.71 1.08
N ALA A 67 12.84 -16.30 2.12
CA ALA A 67 13.90 -15.68 2.89
C ALA A 67 15.19 -15.58 2.08
N PHE A 68 15.53 -16.63 1.32
CA PHE A 68 16.75 -16.66 0.50
C PHE A 68 16.62 -15.86 -0.82
N LEU A 69 15.42 -15.77 -1.38
CA LEU A 69 15.23 -15.18 -2.71
C LEU A 69 14.62 -13.78 -2.71
N ASN A 70 13.79 -13.45 -1.72
CA ASN A 70 12.91 -12.28 -1.79
C ASN A 70 13.00 -11.32 -0.59
N ASN A 71 13.56 -11.73 0.55
CA ASN A 71 13.63 -10.89 1.74
C ASN A 71 15.01 -10.24 1.88
N TYR A 72 15.06 -9.01 2.40
CA TYR A 72 16.29 -8.44 2.91
C TYR A 72 16.54 -9.02 4.30
N GLU A 73 17.45 -9.97 4.37
CA GLU A 73 17.81 -10.67 5.60
C GLU A 73 19.26 -10.34 5.96
N SER A 74 19.52 -10.14 7.24
CA SER A 74 20.86 -9.95 7.76
C SER A 74 21.29 -11.22 8.47
N THR A 75 22.40 -11.80 8.04
CA THR A 75 22.99 -12.98 8.65
C THR A 75 24.44 -12.70 8.99
N ASP A 76 24.76 -12.79 10.27
CA ASP A 76 26.14 -12.78 10.74
C ASP A 76 26.74 -14.18 10.58
N VAL A 77 27.91 -14.25 9.93
CA VAL A 77 28.60 -15.52 9.66
C VAL A 77 30.00 -15.46 10.28
N PHE A 78 30.36 -16.47 11.06
CA PHE A 78 31.66 -16.58 11.73
C PHE A 78 32.31 -17.94 11.41
N CYS A 79 33.58 -17.91 11.01
CA CYS A 79 34.35 -19.08 10.63
C CYS A 79 35.34 -19.49 11.75
N SER A 80 35.37 -20.78 12.13
CA SER A 80 36.23 -21.29 13.19
C SER A 80 37.73 -21.25 12.87
N TRP A 81 38.11 -21.24 11.58
CA TRP A 81 39.49 -21.19 11.09
C TRP A 81 40.05 -19.78 10.92
N LYS A 82 39.23 -18.75 11.09
CA LYS A 82 39.66 -17.35 11.07
C LYS A 82 39.95 -16.86 12.49
N GLU A 83 41.17 -16.47 12.76
CA GLU A 83 41.66 -16.14 14.10
C GLU A 83 40.79 -15.06 14.81
N PHE A 84 40.39 -14.00 14.09
CA PHE A 84 39.54 -12.93 14.64
C PHE A 84 38.06 -13.29 14.80
N GLU A 85 37.58 -14.36 14.19
CA GLU A 85 36.18 -14.81 14.22
C GLU A 85 35.98 -16.03 15.14
N LYS A 86 37.06 -16.78 15.43
CA LYS A 86 37.06 -18.07 16.16
C LYS A 86 36.31 -18.01 17.49
N ASP A 87 36.57 -17.01 18.31
CA ASP A 87 35.91 -16.89 19.62
C ASP A 87 34.40 -16.62 19.49
N ARG A 88 33.98 -15.87 18.48
CA ARG A 88 32.57 -15.63 18.19
C ARG A 88 31.89 -16.89 17.66
N ALA A 89 32.53 -17.62 16.76
CA ALA A 89 32.05 -18.88 16.23
C ALA A 89 31.88 -19.90 17.37
N LEU A 90 32.87 -20.04 18.26
CA LEU A 90 32.80 -20.91 19.43
C LEU A 90 31.69 -20.54 20.42
N LYS A 91 31.47 -19.28 20.67
CA LYS A 91 30.35 -18.81 21.52
C LYS A 91 29.00 -19.19 20.92
N LYS A 92 28.82 -19.05 19.61
CA LYS A 92 27.59 -19.46 18.92
C LYS A 92 27.39 -20.96 18.93
N LYS A 93 28.44 -21.76 18.68
CA LYS A 93 28.39 -23.21 18.76
C LYS A 93 27.96 -23.68 20.16
N ARG A 94 28.58 -23.14 21.21
CA ARG A 94 28.22 -23.45 22.61
C ARG A 94 26.79 -23.03 22.95
N SER A 95 26.30 -21.90 22.41
CA SER A 95 24.91 -21.49 22.59
C SER A 95 23.95 -22.50 21.96
N PHE A 96 24.22 -22.91 20.71
CA PHE A 96 23.44 -23.97 20.04
C PHE A 96 23.41 -25.26 20.82
N GLU A 97 24.59 -25.77 21.22
CA GLU A 97 24.72 -27.02 22.00
C GLU A 97 23.98 -26.96 23.33
N ARG A 98 24.05 -25.82 24.04
CA ARG A 98 23.34 -25.61 25.30
C ARG A 98 21.83 -25.67 25.11
N ILE A 99 21.30 -25.03 24.06
CA ILE A 99 19.89 -25.08 23.70
C ILE A 99 19.50 -26.50 23.31
N TRP A 100 20.24 -27.13 22.40
CA TRP A 100 19.95 -28.46 21.89
C TRP A 100 19.88 -29.52 22.99
N ASN A 101 20.74 -29.40 23.99
CA ASN A 101 20.81 -30.31 25.13
C ASN A 101 19.87 -29.93 26.30
N GLY A 102 19.01 -28.92 26.12
CA GLY A 102 18.06 -28.50 27.15
C GLY A 102 18.71 -27.86 28.39
N ALA A 103 19.94 -27.39 28.27
CA ALA A 103 20.68 -26.73 29.36
C ALA A 103 20.43 -25.23 29.45
N ASP A 104 19.54 -24.67 28.61
CA ASP A 104 19.12 -23.25 28.66
C ASP A 104 17.88 -23.11 29.55
N GLY A 105 18.00 -22.39 30.66
CA GLY A 105 16.91 -22.25 31.63
C GLY A 105 15.69 -21.44 31.13
N ALA A 106 15.82 -20.74 30.02
CA ALA A 106 14.74 -19.95 29.40
C ALA A 106 13.89 -20.78 28.42
N LEU A 107 14.41 -21.94 27.98
CA LEU A 107 13.78 -22.81 26.98
C LEU A 107 13.49 -24.18 27.55
N GLU A 108 12.35 -24.73 27.20
CA GLU A 108 12.01 -26.13 27.40
C GLU A 108 12.19 -26.89 26.09
N ILE A 109 13.11 -27.85 26.04
CA ILE A 109 13.39 -28.64 24.85
C ILE A 109 12.66 -29.95 24.94
N LEU A 110 11.77 -30.21 24.02
CA LEU A 110 10.98 -31.42 23.93
C LEU A 110 11.52 -32.34 22.83
N ASP A 111 11.83 -33.57 23.17
CA ASP A 111 12.05 -34.64 22.21
C ASP A 111 10.68 -35.22 21.79
N PHE A 112 10.51 -35.52 20.52
CA PHE A 112 9.24 -36.00 19.98
C PHE A 112 9.35 -37.40 19.36
N PRO A 113 9.66 -38.45 20.17
CA PRO A 113 9.79 -39.80 19.63
C PRO A 113 8.52 -40.26 18.92
N LYS A 114 7.34 -40.01 19.50
CA LYS A 114 6.05 -40.40 18.91
C LYS A 114 5.77 -39.72 17.55
N LEU A 115 6.21 -38.50 17.36
CA LEU A 115 6.06 -37.81 16.08
C LEU A 115 7.03 -38.38 15.03
N LYS A 116 8.27 -38.66 15.44
CA LYS A 116 9.27 -39.33 14.59
C LYS A 116 8.78 -40.69 14.11
N ASP A 117 8.26 -41.50 15.02
CA ASP A 117 7.68 -42.81 14.71
C ASP A 117 6.46 -42.70 13.76
N GLU A 118 5.63 -41.70 13.94
CA GLU A 118 4.45 -41.46 13.07
C GLU A 118 4.87 -41.00 11.66
N ILE A 119 5.87 -40.13 11.54
CA ILE A 119 6.43 -39.70 10.25
C ILE A 119 7.04 -40.91 9.53
N ILE A 120 7.85 -41.70 10.20
CA ILE A 120 8.47 -42.90 9.64
C ILE A 120 7.38 -43.88 9.17
N ARG A 121 6.39 -44.17 10.01
CA ARG A 121 5.31 -45.12 9.70
C ARG A 121 4.47 -44.67 8.51
N ARG A 122 4.19 -43.34 8.37
CA ARG A 122 3.30 -42.80 7.31
C ARG A 122 4.01 -42.65 5.98
N TYR A 123 5.24 -42.22 5.98
CA TYR A 123 5.88 -41.68 4.78
C TYR A 123 7.10 -42.46 4.31
N LYS A 124 7.73 -43.30 5.15
CA LYS A 124 8.84 -44.15 4.72
C LYS A 124 8.31 -45.27 3.81
N LYS A 125 8.57 -45.16 2.51
CA LYS A 125 8.13 -46.18 1.53
C LYS A 125 9.31 -46.91 0.90
N SER A 126 10.18 -46.26 0.16
CA SER A 126 11.35 -46.83 -0.51
C SER A 126 12.52 -45.87 -0.37
N ALA A 127 13.75 -46.33 -0.67
CA ALA A 127 14.89 -45.41 -0.75
C ALA A 127 14.54 -44.25 -1.67
N PRO A 128 14.66 -42.97 -1.22
CA PRO A 128 14.33 -41.83 -2.06
C PRO A 128 15.20 -41.86 -3.29
N LYS A 129 14.61 -41.68 -4.44
CA LYS A 129 15.35 -41.37 -5.67
C LYS A 129 15.85 -39.94 -5.54
N PHE A 130 17.15 -39.79 -5.33
CA PHE A 130 17.79 -38.49 -5.39
C PHE A 130 17.93 -38.09 -6.85
N ASP A 131 16.88 -37.52 -7.41
CA ASP A 131 16.98 -36.73 -8.63
C ASP A 131 17.05 -35.27 -8.18
N MET A 132 18.26 -34.83 -7.87
CA MET A 132 18.51 -33.42 -7.46
C MET A 132 18.50 -32.47 -8.66
N ASP A 133 18.36 -32.98 -9.88
CA ASP A 133 18.55 -32.18 -11.10
C ASP A 133 17.26 -31.55 -11.66
N GLU A 134 16.08 -31.92 -11.18
CA GLU A 134 14.83 -31.35 -11.71
C GLU A 134 14.25 -30.14 -10.96
N ASP A 135 14.71 -29.83 -9.76
CA ASP A 135 14.15 -28.74 -8.94
C ASP A 135 15.07 -27.54 -8.74
N VAL A 136 16.26 -27.52 -9.31
CA VAL A 136 17.19 -26.39 -9.12
C VAL A 136 17.76 -25.95 -10.46
N SER A 137 17.02 -25.17 -11.19
CA SER A 137 17.59 -24.20 -12.14
C SER A 137 18.15 -22.97 -11.38
N TYR A 138 18.79 -23.17 -10.24
CA TYR A 138 19.53 -22.15 -9.53
C TYR A 138 21.02 -22.38 -9.79
N GLU A 139 21.55 -21.70 -10.77
CA GLU A 139 22.98 -21.43 -10.80
C GLU A 139 23.26 -20.36 -9.73
N PRO A 140 24.02 -20.66 -8.67
CA PRO A 140 24.47 -19.63 -7.75
C PRO A 140 25.30 -18.60 -8.54
N PRO A 141 25.21 -17.32 -8.20
CA PRO A 141 26.07 -16.31 -8.81
C PRO A 141 27.51 -16.72 -8.52
N LYS A 142 28.28 -17.10 -9.55
CA LYS A 142 29.71 -17.38 -9.45
C LYS A 142 30.39 -16.13 -8.93
N LEU A 143 30.76 -16.15 -7.64
CA LEU A 143 31.75 -15.21 -7.11
C LEU A 143 33.03 -15.45 -7.91
N GLY A 144 33.54 -14.38 -8.53
CA GLY A 144 34.59 -14.43 -9.52
C GLY A 144 35.85 -15.08 -9.02
N GLU A 145 36.22 -16.15 -9.68
CA GLU A 145 37.61 -16.51 -9.86
C GLU A 145 38.08 -15.91 -11.20
N MET A 146 39.04 -14.97 -11.12
CA MET A 146 39.83 -14.58 -12.27
C MET A 146 40.66 -15.80 -12.68
N ASN A 147 40.28 -16.45 -13.75
CA ASN A 147 41.19 -17.31 -14.52
C ASN A 147 41.20 -16.83 -15.98
N LEU A 148 42.33 -16.25 -16.35
CA LEU A 148 42.73 -16.03 -17.71
C LEU A 148 43.02 -17.41 -18.37
N GLY A 149 42.17 -17.85 -19.27
CA GLY A 149 42.39 -19.05 -20.06
C GLY A 149 41.28 -19.21 -21.08
N GLU A 150 41.64 -18.95 -22.32
CA GLU A 150 40.80 -19.08 -23.51
C GLU A 150 40.23 -20.50 -23.64
N THR A 151 38.92 -20.64 -23.73
CA THR A 151 38.30 -21.66 -24.58
C THR A 151 36.96 -21.14 -25.08
N THR A 152 36.92 -20.98 -26.39
CA THR A 152 35.72 -20.65 -27.17
C THR A 152 34.71 -21.77 -27.08
N ALA A 153 33.67 -21.58 -26.28
CA ALA A 153 32.41 -22.28 -26.46
C ALA A 153 31.32 -21.22 -26.66
N ASN A 154 30.72 -21.24 -27.84
CA ASN A 154 29.59 -20.40 -28.22
C ASN A 154 28.38 -20.70 -27.34
N TYR A 155 28.31 -20.11 -26.17
CA TYR A 155 27.06 -19.84 -25.47
C TYR A 155 26.71 -18.39 -25.75
N SER A 156 25.84 -18.16 -26.72
CA SER A 156 25.05 -16.94 -26.77
C SER A 156 24.06 -17.03 -25.62
N PRO A 157 24.20 -16.26 -24.50
CA PRO A 157 23.08 -16.07 -23.61
C PRO A 157 22.01 -15.43 -24.48
N LEU A 158 20.83 -16.01 -24.52
CA LEU A 158 19.61 -15.32 -24.92
C LEU A 158 19.47 -14.12 -23.97
N ILE A 159 20.14 -13.02 -24.32
CA ILE A 159 19.88 -11.73 -23.70
C ILE A 159 18.45 -11.43 -24.11
N GLU A 160 17.50 -11.79 -23.25
CA GLU A 160 16.13 -11.34 -23.40
C GLU A 160 16.20 -9.82 -23.53
N LYS A 161 15.96 -9.35 -24.75
CA LYS A 161 16.03 -7.93 -25.05
C LYS A 161 14.97 -7.26 -24.18
N ASN A 162 15.36 -6.25 -23.41
CA ASN A 162 14.46 -5.37 -22.67
C ASN A 162 13.63 -4.55 -23.70
N ILE A 163 12.62 -5.19 -24.27
CA ILE A 163 11.78 -4.67 -25.35
C ILE A 163 10.35 -4.61 -24.85
N PRO A 164 9.78 -3.40 -24.65
CA PRO A 164 8.38 -3.27 -24.29
C PRO A 164 7.47 -4.05 -25.22
N THR A 165 6.78 -5.02 -24.67
CA THR A 165 5.89 -5.92 -25.41
C THR A 165 4.56 -6.02 -24.70
N MET A 166 3.46 -5.87 -25.42
CA MET A 166 2.13 -6.04 -24.86
C MET A 166 1.92 -7.54 -24.61
N PRO A 167 1.63 -7.94 -23.36
CA PRO A 167 1.41 -9.37 -23.06
C PRO A 167 0.11 -9.84 -23.69
N LYS A 168 0.08 -11.08 -24.20
CA LYS A 168 -1.10 -11.67 -24.88
C LYS A 168 -2.36 -11.59 -24.04
N TRP A 169 -2.26 -11.90 -22.74
CA TRP A 169 -3.40 -11.83 -21.84
C TRP A 169 -4.02 -10.43 -21.74
N PHE A 170 -3.22 -9.37 -21.88
CA PHE A 170 -3.73 -8.00 -21.89
C PHE A 170 -4.25 -7.60 -23.28
N GLU A 171 -3.55 -7.95 -24.34
CA GLU A 171 -3.95 -7.66 -25.73
C GLU A 171 -5.32 -8.30 -26.08
N GLU A 172 -5.56 -9.53 -25.61
CA GLU A 172 -6.81 -10.26 -25.81
C GLU A 172 -7.97 -9.77 -24.92
N ASN A 173 -7.66 -9.16 -23.76
CA ASN A 173 -8.67 -8.73 -22.78
C ASN A 173 -8.68 -7.22 -22.54
N ILE A 174 -8.03 -6.44 -23.40
CA ILE A 174 -8.04 -4.98 -23.29
C ILE A 174 -9.46 -4.46 -23.54
N PHE A 175 -9.95 -3.62 -22.62
CA PHE A 175 -11.28 -3.03 -22.74
C PHE A 175 -11.29 -1.91 -23.79
N ASP A 176 -12.45 -1.67 -24.40
CA ASP A 176 -12.61 -0.67 -25.44
C ASP A 176 -12.20 0.73 -24.99
N TYR A 177 -12.56 1.13 -23.78
CA TYR A 177 -12.16 2.42 -23.22
C TYR A 177 -10.62 2.54 -23.03
N GLN A 178 -9.95 1.44 -22.68
CA GLN A 178 -8.49 1.44 -22.55
C GLN A 178 -7.82 1.59 -23.93
N LYS A 179 -8.36 0.91 -24.93
CA LYS A 179 -7.90 1.01 -26.31
C LYS A 179 -8.15 2.41 -26.86
N GLU A 180 -9.33 2.98 -26.62
CA GLU A 180 -9.68 4.36 -26.97
C GLU A 180 -8.68 5.36 -26.34
N ALA A 181 -8.37 5.21 -25.05
CA ALA A 181 -7.42 6.06 -24.34
C ALA A 181 -6.04 6.04 -25.02
N ILE A 182 -5.52 4.85 -25.34
CA ILE A 182 -4.22 4.66 -25.97
C ILE A 182 -4.21 5.24 -27.39
N ASP A 183 -5.24 5.01 -28.18
CA ASP A 183 -5.35 5.48 -29.56
C ASP A 183 -5.51 7.01 -29.62
N ASN A 184 -6.30 7.60 -28.74
CA ASN A 184 -6.44 9.06 -28.64
C ASN A 184 -5.13 9.71 -28.21
N TRP A 185 -4.41 9.14 -27.24
CA TRP A 185 -3.09 9.64 -26.82
C TRP A 185 -2.08 9.61 -27.97
N ALA A 186 -2.08 8.56 -28.77
CA ALA A 186 -1.24 8.49 -29.96
C ALA A 186 -1.62 9.56 -31.02
N LYS A 187 -2.92 9.84 -31.20
CA LYS A 187 -3.40 10.92 -32.08
C LYS A 187 -2.98 12.31 -31.60
N TYR A 188 -2.86 12.51 -30.27
CA TYR A 188 -2.39 13.76 -29.68
C TYR A 188 -0.85 13.80 -29.54
N ASN A 189 -0.13 13.16 -30.46
CA ASN A 189 1.33 13.14 -30.50
C ASN A 189 1.97 12.64 -29.18
N TYR A 190 1.35 11.66 -28.55
CA TYR A 190 1.79 11.08 -27.26
C TYR A 190 1.87 12.09 -26.11
N CYS A 191 0.99 13.08 -26.12
CA CYS A 191 0.80 14.02 -25.01
C CYS A 191 -0.67 14.02 -24.58
N GLY A 192 -0.94 13.76 -23.29
CA GLY A 192 -2.32 13.77 -22.81
C GLY A 192 -2.52 13.20 -21.42
N ILE A 193 -3.79 13.18 -21.03
CA ILE A 193 -4.28 12.84 -19.71
C ILE A 193 -5.26 11.66 -19.81
N PHE A 194 -5.05 10.63 -19.00
CA PHE A 194 -6.03 9.58 -18.75
C PHE A 194 -6.73 9.88 -17.42
N ASP A 195 -7.93 10.45 -17.52
CA ASP A 195 -8.81 10.69 -16.38
C ASP A 195 -9.72 9.46 -16.20
N MET A 196 -9.30 8.55 -15.32
CA MET A 196 -9.94 7.24 -15.16
C MET A 196 -10.16 6.94 -13.68
N ALA A 197 -11.34 6.47 -13.31
CA ALA A 197 -11.68 6.11 -11.94
C ALA A 197 -10.69 5.09 -11.34
N THR A 198 -10.53 5.11 -10.01
CA THR A 198 -9.69 4.13 -9.30
C THR A 198 -10.24 2.72 -9.49
N GLY A 199 -9.37 1.76 -9.82
CA GLY A 199 -9.77 0.37 -10.03
C GLY A 199 -10.11 0.01 -11.48
N THR A 200 -10.10 0.95 -12.42
CA THR A 200 -10.39 0.72 -13.85
C THR A 200 -9.15 0.35 -14.68
N GLY A 201 -8.02 0.05 -14.06
CA GLY A 201 -6.82 -0.42 -14.75
C GLY A 201 -5.93 0.67 -15.36
N LYS A 202 -5.89 1.87 -14.76
CA LYS A 202 -5.01 2.99 -15.19
C LYS A 202 -3.57 2.56 -15.46
N THR A 203 -2.96 1.81 -14.55
CA THR A 203 -1.57 1.35 -14.65
C THR A 203 -1.37 0.50 -15.91
N LEU A 204 -2.24 -0.49 -16.14
CA LEU A 204 -2.16 -1.35 -17.32
C LEU A 204 -2.41 -0.57 -18.62
N THR A 205 -3.35 0.37 -18.61
CA THR A 205 -3.60 1.27 -19.74
C THR A 205 -2.36 2.13 -20.05
N GLY A 206 -1.72 2.67 -19.01
CA GLY A 206 -0.46 3.41 -19.13
C GLY A 206 0.69 2.57 -19.69
N LEU A 207 0.81 1.30 -19.28
CA LEU A 207 1.80 0.36 -19.82
C LEU A 207 1.50 0.00 -21.29
N GLY A 208 0.23 -0.18 -21.64
CA GLY A 208 -0.19 -0.31 -23.04
C GLY A 208 0.20 0.91 -23.88
N ALA A 209 0.02 2.12 -23.34
CA ALA A 209 0.44 3.36 -23.99
C ALA A 209 1.97 3.44 -24.17
N ILE A 210 2.77 3.08 -23.16
CA ILE A 210 4.23 2.99 -23.27
C ILE A 210 4.62 2.03 -24.39
N THR A 211 4.00 0.85 -24.44
CA THR A 211 4.29 -0.15 -25.48
C THR A 211 3.93 0.37 -26.87
N ARG A 212 2.81 1.09 -27.00
CA ARG A 212 2.39 1.73 -28.26
C ARG A 212 3.39 2.79 -28.70
N CYS A 213 3.82 3.64 -27.78
CA CYS A 213 4.83 4.67 -28.06
C CYS A 213 6.16 4.05 -28.49
N TYR A 214 6.61 2.98 -27.82
CA TYR A 214 7.83 2.25 -28.19
C TYR A 214 7.72 1.60 -29.57
N LYS A 215 6.55 1.05 -29.96
CA LYS A 215 6.36 0.50 -31.31
C LYS A 215 6.63 1.54 -32.40
N SER A 216 6.26 2.79 -32.16
CA SER A 216 6.49 3.93 -33.08
C SER A 216 7.90 4.50 -32.95
N ASN A 217 8.45 4.57 -31.74
CA ASN A 217 9.71 5.23 -31.41
C ASN A 217 10.64 4.27 -30.67
N LYS A 218 11.43 3.50 -31.42
CA LYS A 218 12.30 2.43 -30.86
C LYS A 218 13.41 2.93 -29.92
N LYS A 219 13.73 4.23 -29.94
CA LYS A 219 14.77 4.86 -29.11
C LYS A 219 14.14 5.84 -28.15
N ILE A 220 13.70 5.34 -27.00
CA ILE A 220 12.98 6.13 -26.02
C ILE A 220 13.42 5.81 -24.59
N ALA A 221 13.57 6.85 -23.78
CA ALA A 221 13.79 6.75 -22.35
C ALA A 221 12.47 7.03 -21.60
N VAL A 222 12.00 6.10 -20.81
CA VAL A 222 10.74 6.21 -20.08
C VAL A 222 11.01 6.49 -18.61
N PHE A 223 10.39 7.53 -18.08
CA PHE A 223 10.42 7.88 -16.66
C PHE A 223 9.00 7.78 -16.11
N ILE A 224 8.75 6.80 -15.25
CA ILE A 224 7.49 6.61 -14.53
C ILE A 224 7.67 7.19 -13.15
N VAL A 225 6.90 8.21 -12.83
CA VAL A 225 6.99 8.97 -11.58
C VAL A 225 5.71 8.78 -10.78
N VAL A 226 5.88 8.33 -9.54
CA VAL A 226 4.77 8.03 -8.63
C VAL A 226 4.95 8.76 -7.31
N PRO A 227 3.90 9.04 -6.53
CA PRO A 227 4.05 9.80 -5.29
C PRO A 227 4.83 9.06 -4.19
N TYR A 228 4.69 7.73 -4.06
CA TYR A 228 5.17 6.97 -2.91
C TYR A 228 5.95 5.71 -3.30
N GLN A 229 6.82 5.22 -2.38
CA GLN A 229 7.71 4.07 -2.61
C GLN A 229 6.94 2.77 -2.89
N HIS A 230 5.88 2.49 -2.15
CA HIS A 230 5.07 1.29 -2.35
C HIS A 230 4.35 1.24 -3.71
N LEU A 231 4.04 2.42 -4.29
CA LEU A 231 3.52 2.50 -5.66
C LEU A 231 4.62 2.20 -6.69
N VAL A 232 5.89 2.51 -6.38
CA VAL A 232 7.01 2.10 -7.24
C VAL A 232 7.03 0.58 -7.37
N GLU A 233 6.95 -0.15 -6.26
CA GLU A 233 6.96 -1.62 -6.26
C GLU A 233 5.76 -2.21 -7.04
N GLN A 234 4.56 -1.64 -6.88
CA GLN A 234 3.40 -2.06 -7.68
C GLN A 234 3.59 -1.83 -9.17
N TRP A 235 4.12 -0.66 -9.55
CA TRP A 235 4.42 -0.39 -10.94
C TRP A 235 5.45 -1.38 -11.48
N VAL A 236 6.47 -1.73 -10.70
CA VAL A 236 7.51 -2.70 -11.08
C VAL A 236 6.90 -4.08 -11.34
N GLU A 237 6.00 -4.57 -10.47
CA GLU A 237 5.29 -5.84 -10.67
C GLU A 237 4.53 -5.88 -12.01
N ASP A 238 3.91 -4.78 -12.41
CA ASP A 238 3.17 -4.70 -13.67
C ASP A 238 4.08 -4.42 -14.88
N VAL A 239 5.09 -3.58 -14.73
CA VAL A 239 6.08 -3.23 -15.77
C VAL A 239 6.82 -4.47 -16.28
N VAL A 240 7.18 -5.38 -15.36
CA VAL A 240 7.87 -6.65 -15.72
C VAL A 240 6.99 -7.54 -16.59
N LYS A 241 5.68 -7.56 -16.38
CA LYS A 241 4.73 -8.32 -17.23
C LYS A 241 4.72 -7.84 -18.70
N PHE A 242 5.10 -6.57 -18.93
CA PHE A 242 5.24 -6.00 -20.27
C PHE A 242 6.66 -6.14 -20.85
N ASN A 243 7.45 -7.07 -20.31
CA ASN A 243 8.85 -7.34 -20.71
C ASN A 243 9.76 -6.11 -20.60
N ILE A 244 9.52 -5.27 -19.59
CA ILE A 244 10.32 -4.09 -19.27
C ILE A 244 11.05 -4.35 -17.96
N ARG A 245 12.38 -4.18 -17.96
CA ARG A 245 13.23 -4.28 -16.76
C ARG A 245 13.63 -2.87 -16.33
N PRO A 246 12.92 -2.27 -15.35
CA PRO A 246 13.16 -0.89 -14.98
C PRO A 246 14.36 -0.73 -14.06
N VAL A 247 14.93 0.47 -14.05
CA VAL A 247 15.73 0.97 -12.93
C VAL A 247 14.78 1.43 -11.84
N ILE A 248 14.90 0.85 -10.65
CA ILE A 248 14.02 1.12 -9.50
C ILE A 248 14.69 2.18 -8.61
N ALA A 249 14.29 3.44 -8.77
CA ALA A 249 15.01 4.58 -8.22
C ALA A 249 14.26 5.26 -7.07
N TYR A 250 14.60 4.92 -5.82
CA TYR A 250 14.19 5.64 -4.60
C TYR A 250 15.18 5.38 -3.45
N SER A 251 15.03 6.07 -2.31
CA SER A 251 16.05 6.11 -1.24
C SER A 251 16.35 4.75 -0.61
N THR A 252 15.32 3.92 -0.41
CA THR A 252 15.40 2.58 0.20
C THR A 252 15.12 1.48 -0.82
N SER A 253 15.48 1.70 -2.08
CA SER A 253 15.24 0.77 -3.18
C SER A 253 15.93 -0.58 -2.96
N SER A 254 15.24 -1.65 -3.32
CA SER A 254 15.81 -3.00 -3.42
C SER A 254 17.00 -3.09 -4.40
N GLN A 255 17.02 -2.23 -5.43
CA GLN A 255 18.19 -2.04 -6.29
C GLN A 255 19.16 -1.03 -5.64
N VAL A 256 19.99 -1.46 -4.73
CA VAL A 256 20.96 -0.61 -4.03
C VAL A 256 21.86 0.18 -5.00
N ASP A 257 22.22 -0.43 -6.15
CA ASP A 257 23.06 0.14 -7.21
C ASP A 257 22.28 0.93 -8.29
N TRP A 258 21.02 1.33 -8.03
CA TRP A 258 20.18 1.98 -9.03
C TRP A 258 20.81 3.22 -9.69
N LYS A 259 21.62 3.97 -8.94
CA LYS A 259 22.33 5.14 -9.49
C LYS A 259 23.31 4.75 -10.58
N ASP A 260 24.06 3.68 -10.37
CA ASP A 260 25.03 3.22 -11.37
C ASP A 260 24.35 2.49 -12.53
N ARG A 261 23.22 1.82 -12.27
CA ARG A 261 22.35 1.26 -13.34
C ARG A 261 21.83 2.38 -14.23
N LEU A 262 21.35 3.48 -13.67
CA LEU A 262 20.87 4.62 -14.45
C LEU A 262 21.99 5.26 -15.28
N LYS A 263 23.16 5.52 -14.68
CA LYS A 263 24.33 6.02 -15.41
C LYS A 263 24.70 5.11 -16.60
N ARG A 264 24.70 3.78 -16.35
CA ARG A 264 24.97 2.79 -17.41
C ARG A 264 23.92 2.84 -18.52
N ALA A 265 22.62 2.87 -18.16
CA ALA A 265 21.53 2.94 -19.12
C ALA A 265 21.62 4.19 -20.02
N VAL A 266 21.87 5.36 -19.44
CA VAL A 266 22.06 6.63 -20.18
C VAL A 266 23.29 6.55 -21.09
N ARG A 267 24.42 6.03 -20.58
CA ARG A 267 25.64 5.85 -21.39
C ARG A 267 25.44 4.85 -22.53
N ASP A 268 24.84 3.70 -22.25
CA ASP A 268 24.62 2.64 -23.24
C ASP A 268 23.67 3.09 -24.33
N GLN A 269 22.62 3.85 -24.00
CA GLN A 269 21.71 4.46 -24.98
C GLN A 269 22.46 5.42 -25.91
N LYS A 270 23.41 6.21 -25.38
CA LYS A 270 24.22 7.14 -26.17
C LYS A 270 25.19 6.42 -27.12
N ILE A 271 25.86 5.34 -26.63
CA ILE A 271 26.93 4.64 -27.35
C ILE A 271 26.36 3.58 -28.31
N ARG A 272 25.32 2.86 -27.91
CA ARG A 272 24.72 1.74 -28.67
C ARG A 272 23.22 1.92 -28.87
N PRO A 273 22.76 3.00 -29.52
CA PRO A 273 21.34 3.33 -29.63
C PRO A 273 20.52 2.30 -30.42
N SER A 274 21.15 1.49 -31.28
CA SER A 274 20.46 0.44 -32.05
C SER A 274 20.11 -0.79 -31.18
N GLU A 275 20.93 -1.10 -30.18
CA GLU A 275 20.76 -2.27 -29.30
C GLU A 275 20.18 -1.91 -27.95
N LYS A 276 20.54 -0.76 -27.41
CA LYS A 276 20.21 -0.26 -26.07
C LYS A 276 19.44 1.07 -26.12
N GLY A 277 18.66 1.28 -27.17
CA GLY A 277 17.89 2.53 -27.35
C GLY A 277 16.77 2.75 -26.37
N PHE A 278 16.32 1.71 -25.67
CA PHE A 278 15.25 1.74 -24.68
C PHE A 278 15.77 1.52 -23.26
N PHE A 279 15.31 2.32 -22.32
CA PHE A 279 15.35 2.03 -20.90
C PHE A 279 14.16 2.65 -20.17
N CYS A 280 13.83 2.10 -19.01
CA CYS A 280 12.74 2.57 -18.15
C CYS A 280 13.25 2.82 -16.74
N VAL A 281 12.78 3.90 -16.12
CA VAL A 281 13.03 4.23 -14.71
C VAL A 281 11.69 4.35 -14.02
N VAL A 282 11.51 3.69 -12.88
CA VAL A 282 10.36 3.90 -12.00
C VAL A 282 10.87 4.55 -10.73
N THR A 283 10.30 5.69 -10.37
CA THR A 283 10.85 6.53 -9.30
C THR A 283 9.76 7.27 -8.52
N THR A 284 10.09 7.70 -7.32
CA THR A 284 9.18 8.57 -6.53
C THR A 284 9.32 10.04 -6.94
N ASN A 285 8.27 10.83 -6.66
CA ASN A 285 8.30 12.29 -6.84
C ASN A 285 9.53 12.94 -6.16
N ALA A 286 9.88 12.49 -4.95
CA ALA A 286 11.00 13.03 -4.20
C ALA A 286 12.34 12.72 -4.88
N THR A 287 12.55 11.48 -5.31
CA THR A 287 13.78 11.06 -5.99
C THR A 287 13.90 11.67 -7.39
N PHE A 288 12.78 11.78 -8.13
CA PHE A 288 12.75 12.45 -9.43
C PHE A 288 13.23 13.90 -9.34
N LYS A 289 12.87 14.63 -8.26
CA LYS A 289 13.32 16.00 -8.01
C LYS A 289 14.81 16.13 -7.68
N SER A 290 15.50 15.02 -7.37
CA SER A 290 16.91 15.07 -6.97
C SER A 290 17.82 15.57 -8.10
N ASN A 291 18.86 16.31 -7.75
CA ASN A 291 19.85 16.80 -8.70
C ASN A 291 20.46 15.67 -9.53
N PHE A 292 20.64 14.48 -8.90
CA PHE A 292 21.20 13.32 -9.59
C PHE A 292 20.34 12.88 -10.78
N ILE A 293 19.03 12.71 -10.60
CA ILE A 293 18.13 12.31 -11.69
C ILE A 293 18.07 13.41 -12.76
N GLN A 294 17.95 14.68 -12.34
CA GLN A 294 17.89 15.81 -13.27
C GLN A 294 19.17 15.93 -14.11
N ASP A 295 20.33 15.66 -13.54
CA ASP A 295 21.60 15.68 -14.29
C ASP A 295 21.71 14.48 -15.24
N GLN A 296 21.23 13.28 -14.85
CA GLN A 296 21.17 12.16 -15.78
C GLN A 296 20.21 12.44 -16.94
N LEU A 297 19.05 13.04 -16.67
CA LEU A 297 18.05 13.40 -17.70
C LEU A 297 18.63 14.33 -18.76
N LYS A 298 19.43 15.34 -18.38
CA LYS A 298 20.14 16.23 -19.33
C LYS A 298 21.04 15.48 -20.30
N ASN A 299 21.60 14.35 -19.87
CA ASN A 299 22.53 13.53 -20.63
C ASN A 299 21.85 12.51 -21.58
N VAL A 300 20.55 12.28 -21.44
CA VAL A 300 19.77 11.41 -22.33
C VAL A 300 19.73 12.02 -23.73
N LYS A 301 20.01 11.23 -24.77
CA LYS A 301 20.02 11.68 -26.18
C LYS A 301 18.76 11.25 -26.94
N ALA A 302 18.09 10.19 -26.51
CA ALA A 302 16.84 9.77 -27.12
C ALA A 302 15.66 10.65 -26.68
N ASP A 303 14.53 10.47 -27.36
CA ASP A 303 13.27 11.03 -26.93
C ASP A 303 12.91 10.52 -25.54
N CYS A 304 12.31 11.38 -24.74
CA CYS A 304 11.92 11.06 -23.37
C CYS A 304 10.40 11.04 -23.24
N LEU A 305 9.88 10.00 -22.60
CA LEU A 305 8.51 9.88 -22.16
C LEU A 305 8.44 10.03 -20.63
N LEU A 306 7.64 10.97 -20.18
CA LEU A 306 7.26 11.13 -18.78
C LEU A 306 5.86 10.54 -18.56
N VAL A 307 5.76 9.58 -17.67
CA VAL A 307 4.48 9.07 -17.16
C VAL A 307 4.36 9.45 -15.70
N VAL A 308 3.33 10.18 -15.34
CA VAL A 308 3.09 10.59 -13.94
C VAL A 308 1.80 9.95 -13.46
N ASP A 309 1.94 9.07 -12.48
CA ASP A 309 0.77 8.50 -11.79
C ASP A 309 0.34 9.41 -10.64
N GLU A 310 -0.95 9.42 -10.36
CA GLU A 310 -1.59 10.39 -9.47
C GLU A 310 -1.13 11.82 -9.79
N ALA A 311 -1.25 12.18 -11.07
CA ALA A 311 -0.66 13.38 -11.69
C ALA A 311 -1.09 14.69 -11.03
N HIS A 312 -2.22 14.72 -10.33
CA HIS A 312 -2.64 15.86 -9.53
C HIS A 312 -1.59 16.30 -8.49
N ASN A 313 -0.71 15.37 -8.04
CA ASN A 313 0.40 15.70 -7.13
C ASN A 313 1.51 16.49 -7.83
N ALA A 314 1.60 16.43 -9.15
CA ALA A 314 2.62 17.13 -9.93
C ALA A 314 2.33 18.63 -10.13
N GLY A 315 1.10 19.09 -9.90
CA GLY A 315 0.73 20.51 -9.94
C GLY A 315 1.30 21.37 -8.80
N ALA A 316 1.92 20.77 -7.78
CA ALA A 316 2.54 21.50 -6.68
C ALA A 316 3.81 22.26 -7.12
N GLY A 317 4.01 23.47 -6.61
CA GLY A 317 5.04 24.42 -7.07
C GLY A 317 6.48 23.90 -7.17
N GLY A 318 6.86 22.89 -6.37
CA GLY A 318 8.19 22.29 -6.46
C GLY A 318 8.38 21.34 -7.64
N PHE A 319 7.30 20.74 -8.15
CA PHE A 319 7.35 19.85 -9.32
C PHE A 319 7.33 20.67 -10.62
N LYS A 320 6.52 21.74 -10.65
CA LYS A 320 6.40 22.68 -11.78
C LYS A 320 7.76 23.19 -12.26
N LYS A 321 8.69 23.45 -11.34
CA LYS A 321 10.04 24.01 -11.64
C LYS A 321 10.98 23.01 -12.35
N ILE A 322 10.71 21.72 -12.29
CA ILE A 322 11.60 20.67 -12.83
C ILE A 322 11.00 19.94 -14.04
N LEU A 323 9.73 20.21 -14.35
CA LEU A 323 9.12 19.71 -15.59
C LEU A 323 9.66 20.52 -16.77
N ASP A 324 10.73 20.00 -17.37
CA ASP A 324 11.46 20.60 -18.48
C ASP A 324 10.83 20.24 -19.82
N SER A 325 11.14 21.02 -20.85
CA SER A 325 10.88 20.78 -22.27
C SER A 325 11.54 19.49 -22.82
N LYS A 326 12.39 18.81 -22.03
CA LYS A 326 13.07 17.58 -22.39
C LYS A 326 12.12 16.41 -22.71
N PHE A 327 10.93 16.39 -22.12
CA PHE A 327 9.96 15.33 -22.36
C PHE A 327 9.13 15.62 -23.61
N ASN A 328 9.49 14.95 -24.70
CA ASN A 328 8.78 15.00 -25.98
C ASN A 328 7.38 14.38 -25.84
N TYR A 329 7.26 13.30 -25.04
CA TYR A 329 6.04 12.55 -24.80
C TYR A 329 5.66 12.63 -23.32
N ARG A 330 4.36 12.81 -23.05
CA ARG A 330 3.86 13.05 -21.68
C ARG A 330 2.53 12.37 -21.47
N LEU A 331 2.41 11.63 -20.38
CA LEU A 331 1.20 10.95 -19.98
C LEU A 331 0.91 11.20 -18.50
N ALA A 332 -0.22 11.83 -18.23
CA ALA A 332 -0.76 11.95 -16.88
C ALA A 332 -1.81 10.86 -16.63
N LEU A 333 -1.71 10.18 -15.51
CA LEU A 333 -2.70 9.22 -15.02
C LEU A 333 -3.33 9.79 -13.74
N SER A 334 -4.64 9.91 -13.69
CA SER A 334 -5.34 10.39 -12.49
C SER A 334 -6.76 9.85 -12.45
N ALA A 335 -7.32 9.71 -11.24
CA ALA A 335 -8.76 9.49 -11.06
C ALA A 335 -9.54 10.82 -10.97
N THR A 336 -8.83 11.90 -10.69
CA THR A 336 -9.31 13.26 -10.60
C THR A 336 -8.15 14.19 -10.91
N ILE A 337 -8.08 14.72 -12.10
CA ILE A 337 -6.97 15.59 -12.51
C ILE A 337 -7.06 16.97 -11.85
N ASP A 338 -8.28 17.44 -11.61
CA ASP A 338 -8.52 18.74 -10.99
C ASP A 338 -8.05 18.76 -9.53
N ARG A 339 -7.32 19.79 -9.19
CA ARG A 339 -6.80 19.99 -7.83
C ARG A 339 -7.80 20.79 -7.01
N HIS A 340 -8.25 20.19 -5.92
CA HIS A 340 -9.16 20.90 -5.00
C HIS A 340 -8.43 22.11 -4.41
N GLY A 341 -9.02 23.28 -4.56
CA GLY A 341 -8.45 24.51 -4.03
C GLY A 341 -7.23 25.08 -4.75
N ASP A 342 -6.77 24.49 -5.87
CA ASP A 342 -5.58 24.93 -6.60
C ASP A 342 -5.87 25.01 -8.11
N ASP A 343 -6.55 26.08 -8.51
CA ASP A 343 -6.92 26.30 -9.92
C ASP A 343 -5.67 26.58 -10.78
N GLU A 344 -4.63 27.20 -10.22
CA GLU A 344 -3.37 27.43 -10.94
C GLU A 344 -2.63 26.12 -11.21
N GLY A 345 -2.53 25.25 -10.20
CA GLY A 345 -1.93 23.93 -10.34
C GLY A 345 -2.73 23.05 -11.31
N THR A 346 -4.06 23.13 -11.29
CA THR A 346 -4.93 22.43 -12.24
C THR A 346 -4.66 22.91 -13.68
N ARG A 347 -4.68 24.22 -13.92
CA ARG A 347 -4.39 24.80 -15.24
C ARG A 347 -3.01 24.36 -15.75
N PHE A 348 -2.00 24.40 -14.87
CA PHE A 348 -0.66 23.96 -15.23
C PHE A 348 -0.63 22.49 -15.70
N LEU A 349 -1.39 21.59 -15.08
CA LEU A 349 -1.44 20.19 -15.50
C LEU A 349 -2.02 20.04 -16.91
N TYR A 350 -3.12 20.74 -17.22
CA TYR A 350 -3.69 20.73 -18.57
C TYR A 350 -2.75 21.37 -19.60
N ASP A 351 -2.11 22.49 -19.27
CA ASP A 351 -1.15 23.16 -20.17
C ASP A 351 0.06 22.28 -20.46
N TYR A 352 0.56 21.54 -19.45
CA TYR A 352 1.75 20.72 -19.59
C TYR A 352 1.47 19.37 -20.26
N PHE A 353 0.45 18.63 -19.82
CA PHE A 353 0.15 17.29 -20.35
C PHE A 353 -0.70 17.33 -21.62
N GLY A 354 -1.51 18.38 -21.81
CA GLY A 354 -2.35 18.55 -22.99
C GLY A 354 -3.78 18.01 -22.80
N ASN A 355 -4.34 17.46 -23.87
CA ASN A 355 -5.73 17.05 -23.93
C ASN A 355 -6.06 15.85 -23.04
N VAL A 356 -7.31 15.79 -22.57
CA VAL A 356 -7.88 14.58 -21.95
C VAL A 356 -8.15 13.58 -23.07
N CYS A 357 -7.42 12.48 -23.06
CA CYS A 357 -7.55 11.40 -24.06
C CYS A 357 -8.75 10.50 -23.77
N ILE A 358 -9.08 10.36 -22.50
CA ILE A 358 -10.23 9.61 -22.00
C ILE A 358 -10.70 10.21 -20.68
N SER A 359 -12.03 10.32 -20.51
CA SER A 359 -12.68 10.53 -19.23
C SER A 359 -13.56 9.32 -18.94
N TYR A 360 -13.13 8.50 -17.98
CA TYR A 360 -13.79 7.27 -17.61
C TYR A 360 -14.11 7.28 -16.12
N GLY A 361 -15.18 7.99 -15.79
CA GLY A 361 -15.62 8.22 -14.41
C GLY A 361 -16.22 6.98 -13.75
N LEU A 362 -16.53 7.12 -12.46
CA LEU A 362 -17.05 6.03 -11.62
C LEU A 362 -18.40 5.51 -12.12
N GLU A 363 -19.32 6.40 -12.47
CA GLU A 363 -20.67 6.06 -12.95
C GLU A 363 -20.59 5.14 -14.18
N LYS A 364 -19.87 5.56 -15.20
CA LYS A 364 -19.64 4.77 -16.41
C LYS A 364 -19.00 3.42 -16.13
N ALA A 365 -18.03 3.39 -15.20
CA ALA A 365 -17.34 2.16 -14.82
C ALA A 365 -18.28 1.15 -14.11
N ILE A 366 -19.24 1.65 -13.33
CA ILE A 366 -20.28 0.82 -12.69
C ILE A 366 -21.28 0.33 -13.72
N ASP A 367 -21.79 1.19 -14.59
CA ASP A 367 -22.77 0.87 -15.63
C ASP A 367 -22.23 -0.20 -16.60
N GLU A 368 -20.96 -0.10 -16.96
CA GLU A 368 -20.25 -1.07 -17.80
C GLU A 368 -19.74 -2.30 -17.02
N LYS A 369 -20.12 -2.46 -15.75
CA LYS A 369 -19.74 -3.58 -14.86
C LYS A 369 -18.22 -3.78 -14.71
N LYS A 370 -17.43 -2.71 -14.86
CA LYS A 370 -15.98 -2.73 -14.61
C LYS A 370 -15.66 -2.47 -13.14
N LEU A 371 -16.61 -1.87 -12.42
CA LEU A 371 -16.63 -1.74 -10.98
C LEU A 371 -17.92 -2.30 -10.40
N THR A 372 -17.87 -2.76 -9.17
CA THR A 372 -19.02 -3.26 -8.42
C THR A 372 -19.94 -2.12 -8.00
N PRO A 373 -21.25 -2.16 -8.23
CA PRO A 373 -22.18 -1.18 -7.66
C PRO A 373 -22.18 -1.23 -6.14
N TYR A 374 -22.69 -0.19 -5.47
CA TYR A 374 -22.66 -0.16 -4.02
C TYR A 374 -23.91 0.48 -3.41
N LYS A 375 -24.18 0.09 -2.16
CA LYS A 375 -25.13 0.75 -1.27
C LYS A 375 -24.35 1.64 -0.31
N TYR A 376 -24.88 2.83 -0.06
CA TYR A 376 -24.28 3.82 0.82
C TYR A 376 -25.14 4.08 2.04
N TYR A 377 -24.56 3.94 3.22
CA TYR A 377 -25.22 4.08 4.51
C TYR A 377 -24.50 5.15 5.33
N PRO A 378 -24.92 6.43 5.23
CA PRO A 378 -24.39 7.47 6.10
C PRO A 378 -24.85 7.25 7.54
N VAL A 379 -23.91 7.19 8.47
CA VAL A 379 -24.13 7.06 9.91
C VAL A 379 -23.85 8.41 10.56
N VAL A 380 -24.90 9.14 10.88
CA VAL A 380 -24.76 10.46 11.49
C VAL A 380 -24.37 10.32 12.95
N VAL A 381 -23.30 10.99 13.33
CA VAL A 381 -22.84 11.18 14.71
C VAL A 381 -22.61 12.66 14.96
N HIS A 382 -22.60 13.08 16.21
CA HIS A 382 -22.32 14.46 16.59
C HIS A 382 -21.17 14.53 17.59
N LEU A 383 -20.49 15.65 17.61
CA LEU A 383 -19.48 15.95 18.60
C LEU A 383 -20.15 16.07 19.99
N THR A 384 -19.43 15.76 21.05
CA THR A 384 -19.86 16.14 22.40
C THR A 384 -19.73 17.65 22.57
N ASP A 385 -20.36 18.21 23.64
CA ASP A 385 -20.29 19.65 23.90
C ASP A 385 -18.83 20.13 24.12
N ASP A 386 -18.02 19.30 24.77
CA ASP A 386 -16.60 19.57 25.00
C ASP A 386 -15.80 19.52 23.69
N GLU A 387 -16.01 18.48 22.88
CA GLU A 387 -15.36 18.35 21.55
C GLU A 387 -15.74 19.52 20.64
N PHE A 388 -17.01 19.92 20.64
CA PHE A 388 -17.45 21.05 19.83
C PHE A 388 -16.93 22.39 20.34
N SER A 389 -16.83 22.57 21.66
CA SER A 389 -16.21 23.76 22.25
C SER A 389 -14.74 23.88 21.88
N GLU A 390 -13.98 22.78 21.95
CA GLU A 390 -12.58 22.75 21.55
C GLU A 390 -12.42 22.95 20.02
N TYR A 391 -13.29 22.35 19.21
CA TYR A 391 -13.34 22.58 17.78
C TYR A 391 -13.49 24.07 17.44
N LYS A 392 -14.43 24.77 18.11
CA LYS A 392 -14.64 26.22 17.94
C LYS A 392 -13.43 27.04 18.39
N ARG A 393 -12.81 26.67 19.51
CA ARG A 393 -11.60 27.32 20.03
C ARG A 393 -10.47 27.24 19.01
N LEU A 394 -10.16 26.03 18.50
CA LEU A 394 -9.12 25.80 17.51
C LEU A 394 -9.44 26.53 16.20
N THR A 395 -10.70 26.55 15.75
CA THR A 395 -11.09 27.27 14.54
C THR A 395 -10.78 28.76 14.66
N LYS A 396 -11.12 29.36 15.82
CA LYS A 396 -10.82 30.78 16.08
C LYS A 396 -9.31 31.07 16.12
N GLU A 397 -8.52 30.16 16.67
CA GLU A 397 -7.07 30.30 16.75
C GLU A 397 -6.41 30.14 15.37
N ILE A 398 -6.85 29.19 14.54
CA ILE A 398 -6.38 29.02 13.15
C ILE A 398 -6.53 30.29 12.34
N LEU A 399 -7.66 31.02 12.49
CA LEU A 399 -7.89 32.29 11.79
C LEU A 399 -6.82 33.36 12.11
N GLN A 400 -6.20 33.31 13.30
CA GLN A 400 -5.14 34.24 13.67
C GLN A 400 -3.78 33.91 13.01
N HIS A 401 -3.61 32.66 12.59
CA HIS A 401 -2.40 32.14 11.94
C HIS A 401 -2.49 32.09 10.41
N THR A 402 -3.40 32.83 9.88
CA THR A 402 -3.77 32.90 8.46
C THR A 402 -3.11 34.09 7.78
N ARG A 403 -2.50 33.88 6.62
CA ARG A 403 -1.92 34.93 5.78
C ARG A 403 -2.50 34.89 4.38
N VAL A 404 -2.90 36.02 3.84
CA VAL A 404 -3.30 36.13 2.44
C VAL A 404 -2.07 36.41 1.61
N SER A 405 -1.73 35.52 0.68
CA SER A 405 -0.59 35.69 -0.22
C SER A 405 -0.89 36.81 -1.25
N LYS A 406 0.17 37.32 -1.91
CA LYS A 406 0.03 38.33 -2.97
C LYS A 406 -0.81 37.83 -4.16
N SER A 407 -0.98 36.54 -4.34
CA SER A 407 -1.83 35.91 -5.35
C SER A 407 -3.30 35.79 -4.93
N GLY A 408 -3.64 36.21 -3.70
CA GLY A 408 -4.97 36.07 -3.12
C GLY A 408 -5.25 34.66 -2.60
N SER A 409 -4.28 33.74 -2.62
CA SER A 409 -4.36 32.44 -1.95
C SER A 409 -4.11 32.64 -0.46
N VAL A 410 -4.76 31.84 0.31
CA VAL A 410 -4.67 31.89 1.75
C VAL A 410 -3.77 30.76 2.22
N GLU A 411 -2.77 31.10 3.03
CA GLU A 411 -1.75 30.16 3.52
C GLU A 411 -1.75 30.21 5.05
N LEU A 412 -1.63 29.03 5.65
CA LEU A 412 -1.39 28.91 7.09
C LEU A 412 0.12 28.96 7.35
N ASP A 413 0.51 29.53 8.45
CA ASP A 413 1.86 29.32 8.96
C ASP A 413 2.00 27.92 9.59
N SER A 414 3.21 27.50 9.90
CA SER A 414 3.47 26.15 10.42
C SER A 414 2.71 25.83 11.71
N TYR A 415 2.39 26.84 12.53
CA TYR A 415 1.60 26.66 13.74
C TYR A 415 0.11 26.51 13.40
N GLY A 416 -0.40 27.31 12.48
CA GLY A 416 -1.77 27.19 11.96
C GLY A 416 -2.04 25.80 11.33
N GLU A 417 -1.03 25.26 10.59
CA GLU A 417 -1.13 23.88 10.07
C GLU A 417 -1.24 22.83 11.18
N LEU A 418 -0.48 22.98 12.26
CA LEU A 418 -0.58 22.09 13.43
C LEU A 418 -1.94 22.18 14.11
N LEU A 419 -2.48 23.37 14.25
CA LEU A 419 -3.83 23.58 14.81
C LEU A 419 -4.92 22.97 13.92
N ALA A 420 -4.81 23.10 12.59
CA ALA A 420 -5.72 22.48 11.66
C ALA A 420 -5.68 20.95 11.73
N ILE A 421 -4.49 20.35 11.92
CA ILE A 421 -4.33 18.92 12.17
C ILE A 421 -4.99 18.53 13.50
N LYS A 422 -4.78 19.28 14.59
CA LYS A 422 -5.41 19.03 15.89
C LYS A 422 -6.94 19.08 15.75
N ARG A 423 -7.49 20.09 15.08
CA ARG A 423 -8.93 20.23 14.84
C ARG A 423 -9.49 19.06 14.03
N SER A 424 -8.84 18.64 12.96
CA SER A 424 -9.28 17.50 12.15
C SER A 424 -9.28 16.17 12.95
N ARG A 425 -8.39 16.03 13.92
CA ARG A 425 -8.34 14.87 14.82
C ARG A 425 -9.56 14.77 15.74
N ILE A 426 -10.13 15.90 16.19
CA ILE A 426 -11.37 15.91 16.97
C ILE A 426 -12.50 15.27 16.15
N VAL A 427 -12.69 15.72 14.91
CA VAL A 427 -13.73 15.18 14.02
C VAL A 427 -13.49 13.70 13.71
N ALA A 428 -12.24 13.33 13.42
CA ALA A 428 -11.89 11.94 13.12
C ALA A 428 -12.10 11.00 14.31
N GLY A 429 -11.82 11.48 15.53
CA GLY A 429 -11.87 10.74 16.78
C GLY A 429 -13.15 10.92 17.60
N ALA A 430 -14.18 11.57 17.05
CA ALA A 430 -15.42 11.89 17.78
C ALA A 430 -15.93 10.70 18.60
N GLN A 431 -16.16 10.90 19.91
CA GLN A 431 -16.48 9.85 20.89
C GLN A 431 -17.72 9.05 20.51
N ASN A 432 -18.72 9.70 19.93
CA ASN A 432 -19.98 9.06 19.51
C ASN A 432 -19.81 8.06 18.33
N LYS A 433 -18.64 8.00 17.67
CA LYS A 433 -18.39 7.05 16.58
C LYS A 433 -18.30 5.61 17.04
N LEU A 434 -17.62 5.34 18.16
CA LEU A 434 -17.44 3.96 18.64
C LEU A 434 -18.75 3.30 19.07
N PRO A 435 -19.65 3.97 19.86
CA PRO A 435 -20.98 3.42 20.15
C PRO A 435 -21.83 3.19 18.89
N ALA A 436 -21.79 4.12 17.92
CA ALA A 436 -22.48 3.96 16.66
C ALA A 436 -21.90 2.80 15.83
N PHE A 437 -20.58 2.65 15.81
CA PHE A 437 -19.90 1.54 15.14
C PHE A 437 -20.32 0.18 15.71
N ARG A 438 -20.38 0.03 17.04
CA ARG A 438 -20.84 -1.21 17.68
C ARG A 438 -22.22 -1.64 17.18
N LYS A 439 -23.15 -0.69 17.05
CA LYS A 439 -24.50 -0.96 16.53
C LYS A 439 -24.47 -1.38 15.06
N CYS A 440 -23.66 -0.72 14.24
CA CYS A 440 -23.60 -0.99 12.81
C CYS A 440 -22.88 -2.28 12.47
N ILE A 441 -21.88 -2.69 13.25
CA ILE A 441 -21.09 -3.90 12.98
C ILE A 441 -21.76 -5.18 13.48
N GLU A 442 -22.65 -5.12 14.44
CA GLU A 442 -23.28 -6.30 15.06
C GLU A 442 -23.92 -7.27 14.05
N PRO A 443 -24.67 -6.83 13.03
CA PRO A 443 -25.22 -7.72 12.00
C PRO A 443 -24.16 -8.43 11.16
N TYR A 444 -22.91 -7.97 11.23
CA TYR A 444 -21.79 -8.43 10.43
C TYR A 444 -20.85 -9.40 11.15
N LYS A 445 -21.06 -9.68 12.44
CA LYS A 445 -20.14 -10.52 13.24
C LYS A 445 -19.86 -11.91 12.70
N LYS A 446 -20.73 -12.44 11.85
CA LYS A 446 -20.54 -13.73 11.17
C LYS A 446 -20.16 -13.59 9.68
N LYS A 447 -20.00 -12.36 9.19
CA LYS A 447 -19.61 -12.09 7.81
C LYS A 447 -18.09 -11.89 7.72
N ALA A 448 -17.57 -12.03 6.51
CA ALA A 448 -16.16 -11.79 6.19
C ALA A 448 -16.00 -10.67 5.14
N ASN A 449 -14.77 -10.36 4.79
CA ASN A 449 -14.41 -9.34 3.80
C ASN A 449 -14.81 -7.92 4.21
N ILE A 450 -14.61 -7.61 5.50
CA ILE A 450 -14.94 -6.32 6.12
C ILE A 450 -13.69 -5.47 6.26
N LEU A 451 -13.76 -4.23 5.82
CA LEU A 451 -12.71 -3.25 6.00
C LEU A 451 -13.18 -2.13 6.91
N VAL A 452 -12.38 -1.77 7.92
CA VAL A 452 -12.65 -0.63 8.79
C VAL A 452 -11.52 0.39 8.66
N TYR A 453 -11.86 1.58 8.17
CA TYR A 453 -10.95 2.72 8.09
C TYR A 453 -11.00 3.53 9.38
N CYS A 454 -9.87 3.60 10.08
CA CYS A 454 -9.68 4.41 11.28
C CYS A 454 -8.82 5.65 11.01
N GLY A 455 -8.95 6.67 11.85
CA GLY A 455 -8.07 7.82 11.89
C GLY A 455 -6.77 7.53 12.65
N ALA A 456 -5.73 8.29 12.34
CA ALA A 456 -4.52 8.34 13.16
C ALA A 456 -4.77 9.25 14.40
N THR A 457 -5.73 8.89 15.23
CA THR A 457 -6.19 9.69 16.37
C THR A 457 -6.36 8.81 17.61
N THR A 458 -6.25 9.41 18.79
CA THR A 458 -6.60 8.84 20.08
C THR A 458 -8.05 9.12 20.40
N VAL A 459 -8.73 8.19 21.06
CA VAL A 459 -10.09 8.34 21.54
C VAL A 459 -10.02 8.43 23.07
N ALA A 460 -10.62 9.47 23.65
CA ALA A 460 -10.73 9.59 25.09
C ALA A 460 -11.74 8.54 25.61
N TYR A 461 -11.40 7.84 26.69
CA TYR A 461 -12.35 7.04 27.45
C TYR A 461 -13.02 7.93 28.48
N ASP A 462 -14.33 7.73 28.70
CA ASP A 462 -15.01 8.20 29.91
C ASP A 462 -14.37 7.53 31.14
N SER A 463 -13.34 8.14 31.69
CA SER A 463 -12.96 7.87 33.07
C SER A 463 -13.70 8.88 33.93
N ASP A 464 -14.59 8.40 34.79
CA ASP A 464 -15.12 9.14 35.94
C ASP A 464 -13.96 9.71 36.77
N SER A 465 -13.43 10.86 36.37
CA SER A 465 -12.54 11.67 37.20
C SER A 465 -12.68 13.15 36.82
N SER A 466 -13.49 13.79 37.63
CA SER A 466 -13.53 15.23 37.85
C SER A 466 -12.12 15.83 37.97
N ASN A 467 -11.61 16.46 36.93
CA ASN A 467 -10.81 17.68 36.98
C ASN A 467 -10.51 18.14 35.56
N GLY A 468 -11.14 19.24 35.20
CA GLY A 468 -11.02 19.83 33.88
C GLY A 468 -9.66 20.45 33.64
N GLU A 469 -8.98 19.90 32.70
CA GLU A 469 -8.04 20.54 31.78
C GLU A 469 -7.65 19.48 30.76
N TYR A 470 -8.24 19.56 29.56
CA TYR A 470 -7.85 18.72 28.41
C TYR A 470 -6.50 19.22 27.88
N ASP A 471 -5.42 18.63 28.37
CA ASP A 471 -4.08 18.85 27.87
C ASP A 471 -3.83 17.89 26.70
N PHE A 472 -4.04 18.37 25.48
CA PHE A 472 -3.85 17.62 24.23
C PHE A 472 -2.36 17.28 23.94
N ASP A 473 -1.41 17.78 24.72
CA ASP A 473 0.02 17.46 24.60
C ASP A 473 0.43 16.17 25.34
N LYS A 474 -0.46 15.61 26.17
CA LYS A 474 -0.23 14.28 26.77
C LYS A 474 -0.75 13.19 25.85
N SER A 475 0.08 12.80 24.87
CA SER A 475 -0.15 11.67 23.95
C SER A 475 -0.28 10.29 24.63
N GLU A 476 -0.42 10.21 25.95
CA GLU A 476 -0.40 8.97 26.74
C GLU A 476 -1.73 8.59 27.40
N ILE A 477 -2.81 9.38 27.31
CA ILE A 477 -4.05 9.14 28.07
C ILE A 477 -5.23 8.72 27.17
N GLY A 478 -5.02 8.36 25.91
CA GLY A 478 -6.08 7.87 25.03
C GLY A 478 -5.70 6.63 24.28
N GLU A 479 -6.61 5.67 24.16
CA GLU A 479 -6.39 4.52 23.29
C GLU A 479 -6.54 4.93 21.83
N ARG A 480 -5.59 4.54 20.96
CA ARG A 480 -5.69 4.82 19.54
C ARG A 480 -6.98 4.19 18.97
N GLN A 481 -7.71 4.92 18.14
CA GLN A 481 -8.97 4.47 17.53
C GLN A 481 -8.85 3.07 16.91
N ILE A 482 -7.73 2.77 16.24
CA ILE A 482 -7.47 1.46 15.65
C ILE A 482 -7.45 0.34 16.71
N ILE A 483 -6.91 0.60 17.89
CA ILE A 483 -6.86 -0.38 18.98
C ILE A 483 -8.26 -0.61 19.55
N ALA A 484 -9.02 0.47 19.81
CA ALA A 484 -10.39 0.39 20.28
C ALA A 484 -11.29 -0.40 19.31
N VAL A 485 -11.21 -0.10 18.02
CA VAL A 485 -11.95 -0.84 16.98
C VAL A 485 -11.52 -2.30 16.92
N THR A 486 -10.23 -2.59 17.00
CA THR A 486 -9.72 -3.98 17.01
C THR A 486 -10.24 -4.76 18.22
N LYS A 487 -10.32 -4.12 19.41
CA LYS A 487 -10.91 -4.74 20.61
C LYS A 487 -12.40 -5.00 20.46
N ILE A 488 -13.15 -4.03 19.90
CA ILE A 488 -14.58 -4.22 19.61
C ILE A 488 -14.79 -5.44 18.71
N LEU A 489 -14.08 -5.50 17.60
CA LEU A 489 -14.22 -6.61 16.65
C LEU A 489 -13.77 -7.95 17.22
N GLY A 490 -12.58 -8.01 17.83
CA GLY A 490 -11.99 -9.23 18.34
C GLY A 490 -12.62 -9.69 19.66
N ASN A 491 -12.67 -8.82 20.67
CA ASN A 491 -13.04 -9.21 22.02
C ASN A 491 -14.57 -9.17 22.25
N GLU A 492 -15.25 -8.12 21.74
CA GLU A 492 -16.70 -7.97 21.97
C GLU A 492 -17.52 -8.77 20.95
N MET A 493 -17.13 -8.76 19.66
CA MET A 493 -17.86 -9.43 18.58
C MET A 493 -17.36 -10.84 18.25
N GLY A 494 -16.18 -11.24 18.78
CA GLY A 494 -15.60 -12.57 18.55
C GLY A 494 -15.12 -12.80 17.10
N MET A 495 -14.79 -11.73 16.37
CA MET A 495 -14.37 -11.80 14.98
C MET A 495 -12.86 -12.02 14.85
N SER A 496 -12.45 -12.73 13.79
CA SER A 496 -11.04 -12.78 13.39
C SER A 496 -10.65 -11.46 12.71
N VAL A 497 -9.77 -10.68 13.36
CA VAL A 497 -9.40 -9.33 12.94
C VAL A 497 -7.88 -9.17 12.90
N SER A 498 -7.38 -8.41 11.93
CA SER A 498 -5.99 -7.96 11.88
C SER A 498 -5.91 -6.46 11.63
N ARG A 499 -4.87 -5.85 12.17
CA ARG A 499 -4.52 -4.47 11.84
C ARG A 499 -3.72 -4.46 10.54
N PHE A 500 -3.80 -3.35 9.83
CA PHE A 500 -3.07 -3.09 8.61
C PHE A 500 -2.59 -1.63 8.62
N THR A 501 -1.37 -1.42 9.10
CA THR A 501 -0.77 -0.10 9.33
C THR A 501 0.55 0.04 8.57
N SER A 502 1.30 1.10 8.82
CA SER A 502 2.65 1.24 8.30
C SER A 502 3.70 0.40 9.07
N GLU A 503 3.30 -0.18 10.19
CA GLU A 503 4.19 -0.94 11.07
C GLU A 503 4.40 -2.38 10.56
N GLU A 504 3.44 -2.94 9.78
CA GLU A 504 3.56 -4.27 9.21
C GLU A 504 4.51 -4.26 7.99
N ASP A 505 5.44 -5.21 7.96
CA ASP A 505 6.33 -5.44 6.84
C ASP A 505 5.59 -6.00 5.60
N ILE A 506 6.26 -6.03 4.46
CA ILE A 506 5.68 -6.48 3.19
C ILE A 506 5.21 -7.94 3.26
N ALA A 507 5.97 -8.82 3.95
CA ALA A 507 5.63 -10.23 4.08
C ALA A 507 4.36 -10.43 4.93
N SER A 508 4.28 -9.76 6.08
CA SER A 508 3.10 -9.76 6.95
C SER A 508 1.86 -9.24 6.23
N ARG A 509 1.99 -8.19 5.43
CA ARG A 509 0.89 -7.66 4.61
C ARG A 509 0.39 -8.65 3.57
N LYS A 510 1.27 -9.41 2.92
CA LYS A 510 0.89 -10.49 1.99
C LYS A 510 0.09 -11.58 2.70
N VAL A 511 0.57 -12.04 3.86
CA VAL A 511 -0.11 -13.06 4.68
C VAL A 511 -1.50 -12.58 5.14
N ILE A 512 -1.60 -11.34 5.62
CA ILE A 512 -2.88 -10.74 6.03
C ILE A 512 -3.84 -10.70 4.83
N THR A 513 -3.36 -10.26 3.67
CA THR A 513 -4.16 -10.16 2.45
C THR A 513 -4.66 -11.53 1.99
N GLU A 514 -3.82 -12.56 2.01
CA GLU A 514 -4.21 -13.93 1.64
C GLU A 514 -5.23 -14.53 2.62
N LYS A 515 -5.01 -14.40 3.93
CA LYS A 515 -5.99 -14.83 4.95
C LYS A 515 -7.34 -14.14 4.77
N PHE A 516 -7.33 -12.86 4.42
CA PHE A 516 -8.54 -12.08 4.19
C PHE A 516 -9.27 -12.51 2.91
N LYS A 517 -8.56 -12.75 1.81
CA LYS A 517 -9.14 -13.26 0.56
C LYS A 517 -9.80 -14.62 0.74
N ASN A 518 -9.19 -15.49 1.55
CA ASN A 518 -9.67 -16.85 1.82
C ASN A 518 -10.70 -16.90 2.97
N GLU A 519 -11.20 -15.75 3.43
CA GLU A 519 -12.18 -15.59 4.52
C GLU A 519 -11.73 -16.17 5.88
N ASN A 520 -10.45 -16.54 6.03
CA ASN A 520 -9.84 -16.94 7.31
C ASN A 520 -9.63 -15.75 8.26
N LEU A 521 -9.71 -14.55 7.72
CA LEU A 521 -9.70 -13.27 8.44
C LEU A 521 -10.96 -12.51 8.03
N GLN A 522 -11.83 -12.22 9.02
CA GLN A 522 -13.13 -11.58 8.74
C GLN A 522 -13.00 -10.08 8.50
N ALA A 523 -12.12 -9.42 9.26
CA ALA A 523 -11.99 -7.97 9.20
C ALA A 523 -10.54 -7.49 9.17
N ILE A 524 -10.30 -6.42 8.41
CA ILE A 524 -9.05 -5.65 8.44
C ILE A 524 -9.37 -4.26 8.99
N VAL A 525 -8.58 -3.81 9.96
CA VAL A 525 -8.63 -2.44 10.50
C VAL A 525 -7.41 -1.67 10.03
N ALA A 526 -7.62 -0.57 9.31
CA ALA A 526 -6.55 0.15 8.63
C ALA A 526 -6.53 1.65 8.95
N ILE A 527 -5.32 2.22 8.97
CA ILE A 527 -5.09 3.67 8.99
C ILE A 527 -4.34 4.03 7.72
N LYS A 528 -4.84 4.98 6.93
CA LYS A 528 -4.21 5.58 5.72
C LYS A 528 -3.42 4.66 4.76
N CYS A 529 -2.80 3.59 5.25
CA CYS A 529 -1.94 2.70 4.46
C CYS A 529 -2.69 1.91 3.37
N LEU A 530 -4.02 1.80 3.48
CA LEU A 530 -4.86 1.27 2.40
C LEU A 530 -5.33 2.35 1.42
N ASP A 531 -5.08 3.63 1.68
CA ASP A 531 -5.46 4.72 0.75
C ASP A 531 -4.61 4.65 -0.52
N GLU A 532 -3.44 4.03 -0.44
CA GLU A 532 -2.49 3.93 -1.55
C GLU A 532 -1.80 2.57 -1.56
N GLY A 533 -1.73 1.95 -2.72
CA GLY A 533 -0.84 0.82 -2.96
C GLY A 533 -1.33 -0.60 -2.60
N VAL A 534 -2.46 -0.82 -1.93
CA VAL A 534 -2.92 -2.19 -1.60
C VAL A 534 -4.09 -2.61 -2.47
N ASN A 535 -4.00 -3.81 -3.04
CA ASN A 535 -5.02 -4.37 -3.91
C ASN A 535 -5.78 -5.52 -3.21
N ILE A 536 -6.95 -5.23 -2.62
CA ILE A 536 -7.82 -6.22 -1.98
C ILE A 536 -9.22 -6.17 -2.61
N PRO A 537 -9.45 -6.83 -3.76
CA PRO A 537 -10.73 -6.80 -4.45
C PRO A 537 -11.88 -7.47 -3.69
N SER A 538 -11.55 -8.39 -2.77
CA SER A 538 -12.52 -9.16 -2.00
C SER A 538 -13.31 -8.36 -0.96
N ILE A 539 -12.98 -7.10 -0.69
CA ILE A 539 -13.72 -6.25 0.27
C ILE A 539 -15.18 -6.13 -0.16
N LYS A 540 -16.10 -6.58 0.70
CA LYS A 540 -17.57 -6.52 0.48
C LYS A 540 -18.19 -5.36 1.26
N THR A 541 -17.75 -5.12 2.49
CA THR A 541 -18.29 -4.08 3.38
C THR A 541 -17.18 -3.20 3.91
N ALA A 542 -17.36 -1.89 3.85
CA ALA A 542 -16.41 -0.91 4.39
C ALA A 542 -17.09 -0.01 5.43
N PHE A 543 -16.45 0.16 6.58
CA PHE A 543 -16.83 1.12 7.63
C PHE A 543 -15.77 2.23 7.65
N ILE A 544 -16.16 3.46 7.36
CA ILE A 544 -15.27 4.63 7.27
C ILE A 544 -15.50 5.50 8.51
N LEU A 545 -14.78 5.21 9.61
CA LEU A 545 -14.92 5.95 10.87
C LEU A 545 -14.23 7.31 10.80
N ALA A 546 -13.10 7.39 10.10
CA ALA A 546 -12.38 8.63 9.91
C ALA A 546 -12.29 8.96 8.43
N SER A 547 -13.08 9.95 8.04
CA SER A 547 -13.00 10.52 6.72
C SER A 547 -12.09 11.75 6.71
N THR A 548 -11.56 12.06 5.56
CA THR A 548 -10.77 13.26 5.31
C THR A 548 -11.64 14.26 4.56
N THR A 549 -11.35 15.54 4.73
CA THR A 549 -11.98 16.61 3.94
C THR A 549 -11.45 16.64 2.51
N ASN A 550 -10.35 15.90 2.21
CA ASN A 550 -9.78 15.82 0.87
C ASN A 550 -10.62 14.89 -0.02
N PRO A 551 -11.32 15.41 -1.05
CA PRO A 551 -12.14 14.59 -1.96
C PRO A 551 -11.39 13.41 -2.58
N LYS A 552 -10.11 13.57 -2.86
CA LYS A 552 -9.30 12.55 -3.52
C LYS A 552 -9.11 11.31 -2.67
N GLU A 553 -8.84 11.50 -1.38
CA GLU A 553 -8.60 10.37 -0.47
C GLU A 553 -9.89 9.52 -0.31
N TYR A 554 -11.05 10.14 -0.13
CA TYR A 554 -12.27 9.35 0.03
C TYR A 554 -12.75 8.74 -1.30
N ILE A 555 -12.51 9.39 -2.45
CA ILE A 555 -12.77 8.81 -3.78
C ILE A 555 -11.86 7.59 -4.01
N GLN A 556 -10.58 7.68 -3.66
CA GLN A 556 -9.65 6.55 -3.77
C GLN A 556 -10.05 5.39 -2.85
N ARG A 557 -10.43 5.65 -1.59
CA ARG A 557 -10.94 4.64 -0.65
C ARG A 557 -12.16 3.92 -1.22
N ARG A 558 -13.16 4.69 -1.70
CA ARG A 558 -14.34 4.14 -2.36
C ARG A 558 -13.95 3.24 -3.55
N GLY A 559 -13.12 3.73 -4.44
CA GLY A 559 -12.71 2.99 -5.63
C GLY A 559 -12.02 1.64 -5.34
N ARG A 560 -11.39 1.49 -4.16
CA ARG A 560 -10.81 0.20 -3.72
C ARG A 560 -11.86 -0.79 -3.29
N VAL A 561 -12.89 -0.30 -2.61
CA VAL A 561 -14.03 -1.12 -2.17
C VAL A 561 -14.83 -1.62 -3.36
N LEU A 562 -14.87 -0.87 -4.47
CA LEU A 562 -15.69 -1.17 -5.64
C LEU A 562 -15.04 -2.09 -6.68
N ARG A 563 -13.85 -2.62 -6.43
CA ARG A 563 -13.24 -3.59 -7.34
C ARG A 563 -14.08 -4.84 -7.46
N THR A 564 -14.16 -5.38 -8.66
CA THR A 564 -14.92 -6.60 -8.95
C THR A 564 -14.25 -7.82 -8.33
N TRP A 565 -15.06 -8.73 -7.80
CA TRP A 565 -14.62 -9.99 -7.21
C TRP A 565 -15.70 -11.08 -7.44
N PRO A 566 -15.31 -12.35 -7.66
CA PRO A 566 -16.28 -13.43 -7.82
C PRO A 566 -17.26 -13.50 -6.64
N GLY A 567 -18.56 -13.55 -6.94
CA GLY A 567 -19.62 -13.58 -5.92
C GLY A 567 -19.89 -12.26 -5.20
N LYS A 568 -19.36 -11.14 -5.69
CA LYS A 568 -19.62 -9.80 -5.17
C LYS A 568 -20.58 -9.06 -6.09
N GLU A 569 -21.88 -9.08 -5.77
CA GLU A 569 -22.92 -8.41 -6.53
C GLU A 569 -22.93 -6.90 -6.29
N PHE A 570 -22.75 -6.47 -5.04
CA PHE A 570 -22.62 -5.08 -4.62
C PHE A 570 -21.69 -4.97 -3.42
N ALA A 571 -21.22 -3.76 -3.17
CA ALA A 571 -20.49 -3.41 -1.95
C ALA A 571 -21.37 -2.60 -1.01
N GLU A 572 -21.04 -2.60 0.28
CA GLU A 572 -21.72 -1.79 1.31
C GLU A 572 -20.71 -0.82 1.92
N ILE A 573 -21.06 0.46 1.97
CA ILE A 573 -20.21 1.51 2.53
C ILE A 573 -20.96 2.22 3.64
N TYR A 574 -20.49 2.06 4.88
CA TYR A 574 -20.92 2.80 6.06
C TYR A 574 -19.98 3.96 6.30
N ASP A 575 -20.45 5.18 6.14
CA ASP A 575 -19.65 6.40 6.32
C ASP A 575 -20.12 7.18 7.54
N PHE A 576 -19.22 7.37 8.50
CA PHE A 576 -19.53 8.06 9.76
C PHE A 576 -19.41 9.57 9.58
N VAL A 577 -20.54 10.19 9.33
CA VAL A 577 -20.72 11.63 9.11
C VAL A 577 -20.78 12.35 10.45
N THR A 578 -19.84 13.26 10.68
CA THR A 578 -19.73 13.95 11.97
C THR A 578 -20.34 15.35 11.87
N LEU A 579 -21.41 15.60 12.58
CA LEU A 579 -22.01 16.92 12.70
C LEU A 579 -21.56 17.62 14.00
N PRO A 580 -21.57 18.96 14.03
CA PRO A 580 -21.22 19.71 15.24
C PRO A 580 -22.09 19.36 16.44
N GLN A 581 -23.39 19.23 16.22
CA GLN A 581 -24.41 18.96 17.22
C GLN A 581 -25.53 18.11 16.63
N ASN A 582 -26.38 17.55 17.50
CA ASN A 582 -27.54 16.76 17.10
C ASN A 582 -28.51 17.60 16.25
N ILE A 583 -28.96 17.06 15.12
CA ILE A 583 -29.83 17.73 14.13
C ILE A 583 -31.10 18.26 14.83
N ASP A 584 -31.70 17.50 15.75
CA ASP A 584 -32.89 17.90 16.45
C ASP A 584 -32.65 19.12 17.35
N THR A 585 -31.50 19.21 17.99
CA THR A 585 -31.08 20.37 18.79
C THR A 585 -30.85 21.60 17.91
N VAL A 586 -30.17 21.42 16.78
CA VAL A 586 -29.83 22.53 15.86
C VAL A 586 -31.07 23.22 15.28
N ARG A 587 -32.19 22.53 15.16
CA ARG A 587 -33.45 23.14 14.70
C ARG A 587 -33.90 24.34 15.53
N TYR A 588 -33.54 24.36 16.81
CA TYR A 588 -33.93 25.42 17.76
C TYR A 588 -32.84 26.47 17.99
N LEU A 589 -31.67 26.33 17.39
CA LEU A 589 -30.56 27.26 17.52
C LEU A 589 -30.73 28.49 16.60
N THR A 590 -30.17 29.59 17.05
CA THR A 590 -30.05 30.82 16.24
C THR A 590 -29.01 30.66 15.11
N ASP A 591 -29.05 31.53 14.11
CA ASP A 591 -28.10 31.49 12.99
C ASP A 591 -26.65 31.75 13.44
N GLU A 592 -26.45 32.56 14.50
CA GLU A 592 -25.13 32.80 15.10
C GLU A 592 -24.58 31.54 15.79
N GLU A 593 -25.41 30.76 16.45
CA GLU A 593 -25.02 29.50 17.10
C GLU A 593 -24.69 28.42 16.07
N LYS A 594 -25.39 28.38 14.93
CA LYS A 594 -25.13 27.47 13.81
C LYS A 594 -23.85 27.82 13.07
N ALA A 595 -23.45 29.10 13.07
CA ALA A 595 -22.30 29.58 12.28
C ALA A 595 -20.98 28.89 12.67
N GLY A 596 -20.76 28.61 13.96
CA GLY A 596 -19.51 28.04 14.46
C GLY A 596 -19.20 26.59 14.03
N GLY A 597 -20.17 25.90 13.40
CA GLY A 597 -20.00 24.52 12.90
C GLY A 597 -20.35 24.37 11.42
N ARG A 598 -20.75 25.48 10.77
CA ARG A 598 -21.32 25.45 9.40
C ARG A 598 -20.39 24.90 8.36
N ALA A 599 -19.11 25.10 8.52
CA ALA A 599 -18.14 24.64 7.55
C ALA A 599 -17.79 23.15 7.72
N LEU A 600 -17.74 22.63 8.94
CA LEU A 600 -17.71 21.17 9.14
C LEU A 600 -18.89 20.52 8.41
N VAL A 601 -20.10 21.09 8.55
CA VAL A 601 -21.31 20.59 7.88
C VAL A 601 -21.18 20.65 6.36
N LYS A 602 -20.62 21.74 5.79
CA LYS A 602 -20.41 21.86 4.35
C LYS A 602 -19.49 20.76 3.83
N ASN A 603 -18.38 20.51 4.49
CA ASN A 603 -17.42 19.46 4.12
C ASN A 603 -18.06 18.07 4.17
N GLU A 604 -18.83 17.79 5.20
CA GLU A 604 -19.58 16.54 5.35
C GLU A 604 -20.66 16.40 4.25
N LEU A 605 -21.39 17.47 3.94
CA LEU A 605 -22.40 17.49 2.86
C LEU A 605 -21.78 17.25 1.48
N LEU A 606 -20.62 17.81 1.18
CA LEU A 606 -19.92 17.57 -0.08
C LEU A 606 -19.57 16.09 -0.24
N ARG A 607 -19.09 15.47 0.84
CA ARG A 607 -18.77 14.04 0.84
C ARG A 607 -20.03 13.18 0.73
N LEU A 608 -21.08 13.49 1.49
CA LEU A 608 -22.37 12.83 1.40
C LEU A 608 -22.91 12.83 -0.05
N LYS A 609 -22.91 13.98 -0.70
CA LYS A 609 -23.36 14.13 -2.10
C LYS A 609 -22.54 13.27 -3.06
N GLU A 610 -21.23 13.30 -2.91
CA GLU A 610 -20.32 12.54 -3.77
C GLU A 610 -20.53 11.01 -3.62
N PHE A 611 -20.73 10.51 -2.40
CA PHE A 611 -21.01 9.09 -2.19
C PHE A 611 -22.43 8.70 -2.59
N SER A 612 -23.40 9.59 -2.45
CA SER A 612 -24.81 9.33 -2.79
C SER A 612 -25.06 9.31 -4.28
N ALA A 613 -24.29 10.06 -5.08
CA ALA A 613 -24.57 10.34 -6.48
C ALA A 613 -24.82 9.09 -7.33
N VAL A 614 -24.05 8.03 -7.14
CA VAL A 614 -24.11 6.77 -7.89
C VAL A 614 -24.43 5.55 -7.02
N ALA A 615 -24.92 5.75 -5.79
CA ALA A 615 -25.29 4.67 -4.89
C ALA A 615 -26.63 4.04 -5.32
N LEU A 616 -26.76 2.70 -5.15
CA LEU A 616 -28.01 1.97 -5.48
C LEU A 616 -29.21 2.44 -4.63
N ASN A 617 -28.98 2.82 -3.38
CA ASN A 617 -29.98 3.29 -2.44
C ASN A 617 -29.92 4.82 -2.21
N ARG A 618 -29.63 5.59 -3.28
CA ARG A 618 -29.40 7.04 -3.20
C ARG A 618 -30.55 7.83 -2.55
N ILE A 619 -31.78 7.37 -2.64
CA ILE A 619 -32.95 8.08 -2.13
C ILE A 619 -32.83 8.32 -0.63
N ASP A 620 -32.41 7.31 0.16
CA ASP A 620 -32.30 7.42 1.61
C ASP A 620 -31.28 8.49 2.03
N SER A 621 -30.13 8.52 1.33
CA SER A 621 -29.08 9.51 1.61
C SER A 621 -29.43 10.91 1.10
N LEU A 622 -30.21 11.05 0.03
CA LEU A 622 -30.72 12.35 -0.43
C LEU A 622 -31.66 12.98 0.58
N CYS A 623 -32.57 12.20 1.19
CA CYS A 623 -33.45 12.70 2.25
C CYS A 623 -32.64 13.27 3.43
N LEU A 624 -31.57 12.58 3.83
CA LEU A 624 -30.69 13.07 4.89
C LEU A 624 -29.94 14.35 4.47
N ILE A 625 -29.45 14.42 3.23
CA ILE A 625 -28.79 15.62 2.71
C ILE A 625 -29.72 16.82 2.75
N ASP A 626 -30.96 16.65 2.26
CA ASP A 626 -31.98 17.70 2.28
C ASP A 626 -32.31 18.15 3.72
N GLU A 627 -32.41 17.20 4.65
CA GLU A 627 -32.63 17.51 6.06
C GLU A 627 -31.51 18.36 6.65
N ILE A 628 -30.25 17.95 6.45
CA ILE A 628 -29.07 18.70 6.94
C ILE A 628 -29.01 20.08 6.29
N GLN A 629 -29.22 20.17 4.97
CA GLN A 629 -29.22 21.44 4.24
C GLN A 629 -30.28 22.40 4.79
N ASN A 630 -31.50 21.91 5.04
CA ASN A 630 -32.60 22.72 5.55
C ASN A 630 -32.32 23.20 6.97
N VAL A 631 -31.83 22.33 7.86
CA VAL A 631 -31.57 22.67 9.27
C VAL A 631 -30.43 23.68 9.41
N TYR A 632 -29.37 23.54 8.60
CA TYR A 632 -28.23 24.45 8.60
C TYR A 632 -28.36 25.59 7.57
N GLN A 633 -29.46 25.64 6.81
CA GLN A 633 -29.74 26.64 5.76
C GLN A 633 -28.61 26.77 4.72
N ILE A 634 -28.05 25.63 4.29
CA ILE A 634 -26.96 25.57 3.32
C ILE A 634 -27.53 25.24 1.94
N SER A 635 -27.45 26.19 1.00
CA SER A 635 -27.94 25.98 -0.36
C SER A 635 -26.90 25.29 -1.24
N ASP A 636 -27.35 24.62 -2.33
CA ASP A 636 -26.46 24.02 -3.33
C ASP A 636 -25.54 25.06 -4.00
N LYS A 637 -26.01 26.27 -4.16
CA LYS A 637 -25.20 27.37 -4.70
C LYS A 637 -24.05 27.73 -3.77
N GLU A 638 -24.27 27.63 -2.47
CA GLU A 638 -23.27 27.88 -1.44
C GLU A 638 -22.27 26.71 -1.33
N LEU A 639 -22.72 25.45 -1.44
CA LEU A 639 -21.85 24.29 -1.48
C LEU A 639 -20.92 24.30 -2.70
N ASN A 640 -21.42 24.77 -3.84
CA ASN A 640 -20.65 24.80 -5.08
C ASN A 640 -19.84 26.11 -5.25
N SER A 641 -20.08 27.11 -4.40
CA SER A 641 -19.30 28.36 -4.43
C SER A 641 -17.99 28.14 -3.67
N LYS A 642 -16.88 28.22 -4.38
CA LYS A 642 -15.54 28.33 -3.77
C LYS A 642 -15.42 29.68 -3.08
N LYS A 643 -15.94 29.85 -1.86
CA LYS A 643 -15.70 31.05 -1.05
C LYS A 643 -14.34 30.93 -0.38
N LYS A 644 -13.63 32.07 -0.26
CA LYS A 644 -12.34 32.18 0.44
C LYS A 644 -12.38 31.63 1.87
N ASP A 645 -13.55 31.63 2.49
CA ASP A 645 -13.76 31.16 3.86
C ASP A 645 -13.73 29.62 4.02
N ASP A 646 -13.94 28.87 2.92
CA ASP A 646 -13.95 27.39 2.92
C ASP A 646 -12.54 26.77 2.96
N TYR A 647 -11.49 27.58 2.73
CA TYR A 647 -10.09 27.12 2.78
C TYR A 647 -9.52 26.99 4.19
N TYR A 648 -10.22 27.58 5.18
CA TYR A 648 -9.75 27.64 6.57
C TYR A 648 -10.39 26.63 7.51
N GLU A 649 -11.28 25.86 6.98
CA GLU A 649 -12.00 24.83 7.67
C GLU A 649 -11.81 23.48 6.97
#